data_80d533ee83aea628c7e684dae953ba6b
#
_entry.id   80d533ee83aea628c7e684dae953ba6b
#
_cell.length_a   1.000
_cell.length_b   1.000
_cell.length_c   1.000
_cell.angle_alpha   90.00
_cell.angle_beta   90.00
_cell.angle_gamma   90.00
#
_symmetry.space_group_name_H-M   'P 1'
#
loop_
_entity.id
_entity.type
_entity.pdbx_description
1 polymer ?
#
loop_
_entity_poly.entity_id
_entity_poly.type
_entity_poly.pdbx_seq_one_letter_code
_entity_poly.pdbx_strand_id
1 'polypeptide(L)'
;MVELRRAQKNLFVSALCITVARRERSTKQEICALGAASPWTGRGVIVEDWIGIMKQYNKGNDRNKGFQGRNGRSDRRRDIRDTPLNRMEETILATMRSEKIHDWSARQLLKKAGVLDKLAFYDALRSLKDRRMILLDREHNAKLIPVGEDVEATLVSLSKNFGFARPDSGGDDIFIHGSALQGALVGDKIIVGDIRKDDRGPSGRVRRIVEHKPAQTTGTVSITDEGIEFIPDNAIRYNLRMRDRDLNGAKNGDKVMASLEQDYRGDWAYASVKKVFGSGRTARVCADAIVEQYGIPHVFPQEVLDEAERVGNEPISDEEYAKRLDLRGEPIFTIDSKDAKDLDDAISVKRTDFGYTLGVHIADVSHYVKEGSAIDEEAINRGTSVYFADRVIPMLPEVLSNGACSLNAGTDKLAFSALIELDKEGHITKYDFKKTIINSKVRGVYSEVNEILDGTASEEILNKYAPVMESLMSAKELADILKANSAARGTMELDSGESKFILDENGICIDIMPRVSGEAEQLIEQMMVTANIAAAKFSLDHKLPFLYRVHGTPDPKRVEELVTLLQLVGVPCKEIVKPNPETQDFAAILDRVRGLPCETLVSQRLLRTMEKARYSTEETGHFGLALSDYSHYTSPIRRYPDTSIHRVLSAFVEGMPAEEVRRRYAQFCETSATESSRNEIRALIAERDAEDCYMAEYMSQHIGEHFEGTVSGVTMRGVFVRLENSVEGFVSLDAFEGEDFVYDGLITQRSPKRELTIGTPLPIIVASAYVATGKVDFVPDKEKLDI
;
A
#
# COMPACT_ATOMS: atom_id res chain seq x y z
N MET A 1 -8.81 9.75 44.71
CA MET A 1 -8.06 9.34 43.47
C MET A 1 -8.50 10.08 42.21
N VAL A 2 -9.75 10.49 42.09
CA VAL A 2 -10.24 11.28 40.95
C VAL A 2 -9.76 12.74 40.95
N GLU A 3 -9.64 13.35 42.12
CA GLU A 3 -9.13 14.73 42.24
C GLU A 3 -7.61 14.86 42.04
N LEU A 4 -6.84 13.86 42.40
CA LEU A 4 -5.38 13.82 42.11
C LEU A 4 -5.09 13.72 40.59
N ARG A 5 -5.90 12.99 39.84
CA ARG A 5 -5.78 12.93 38.39
C ARG A 5 -6.20 14.21 37.68
N ARG A 6 -7.16 14.95 38.21
CA ARG A 6 -7.52 16.28 37.71
C ARG A 6 -6.45 17.34 37.98
N ALA A 7 -5.83 17.30 39.15
CA ALA A 7 -4.74 18.22 39.48
C ALA A 7 -3.48 17.97 38.64
N GLN A 8 -3.14 16.69 38.35
CA GLN A 8 -2.02 16.36 37.44
C GLN A 8 -2.28 16.77 36.00
N LYS A 9 -3.49 16.62 35.49
CA LYS A 9 -3.86 17.09 34.15
C LYS A 9 -3.75 18.59 33.97
N ASN A 10 -4.18 19.35 34.96
CA ASN A 10 -4.13 20.84 34.92
C ASN A 10 -2.70 21.37 35.12
N LEU A 11 -1.85 20.68 35.85
CA LEU A 11 -0.42 21.03 35.97
C LEU A 11 0.36 20.74 34.69
N PHE A 12 0.00 19.68 33.95
CA PHE A 12 0.65 19.32 32.69
C PHE A 12 0.32 20.32 31.59
N VAL A 13 -0.94 20.72 31.47
CA VAL A 13 -1.39 21.73 30.50
C VAL A 13 -0.79 23.13 30.80
N SER A 14 -0.71 23.52 32.05
CA SER A 14 -0.10 24.79 32.46
C SER A 14 1.41 24.83 32.27
N ALA A 15 2.11 23.69 32.44
CA ALA A 15 3.55 23.57 32.20
C ALA A 15 3.86 23.62 30.69
N LEU A 16 3.01 23.05 29.86
CA LEU A 16 3.18 23.04 28.41
C LEU A 16 2.99 24.46 27.84
N CYS A 17 1.96 25.18 28.26
CA CYS A 17 1.72 26.55 27.82
C CYS A 17 2.82 27.55 28.28
N ILE A 18 3.42 27.34 29.44
CA ILE A 18 4.51 28.20 29.94
C ILE A 18 5.82 27.90 29.19
N THR A 19 6.04 26.67 28.79
CA THR A 19 7.27 26.29 28.05
C THR A 19 7.22 26.81 26.62
N VAL A 20 6.07 26.73 25.96
CA VAL A 20 5.88 27.27 24.61
C VAL A 20 5.96 28.80 24.59
N ALA A 21 5.33 29.47 25.52
CA ALA A 21 5.35 30.94 25.61
C ALA A 21 6.76 31.49 25.99
N ARG A 22 7.59 30.74 26.73
CA ARG A 22 8.99 31.10 27.00
C ARG A 22 9.89 30.89 25.81
N ARG A 23 9.62 29.87 24.96
CA ARG A 23 10.41 29.58 23.79
C ARG A 23 10.18 30.60 22.66
N GLU A 24 8.97 31.11 22.49
CA GLU A 24 8.70 32.17 21.48
C GLU A 24 9.31 33.54 21.83
N ARG A 25 9.53 33.84 23.10
CA ARG A 25 10.21 35.10 23.49
C ARG A 25 11.74 35.01 23.42
N SER A 26 12.31 33.81 23.60
CA SER A 26 13.75 33.59 23.54
C SER A 26 14.25 33.60 22.07
N THR A 27 13.49 33.06 21.14
CA THR A 27 13.90 32.96 19.73
C THR A 27 13.96 34.31 18.98
N LYS A 28 13.26 35.34 19.45
CA LYS A 28 13.32 36.69 18.83
C LYS A 28 14.47 37.56 19.30
N GLN A 29 15.06 37.27 20.45
CA GLN A 29 16.18 38.03 21.00
C GLN A 29 17.55 37.33 20.80
N GLU A 30 17.61 35.99 20.65
CA GLU A 30 18.85 35.28 20.47
C GLU A 30 19.32 35.21 18.99
N ILE A 31 18.45 35.47 18.03
CA ILE A 31 18.80 35.52 16.60
C ILE A 31 19.65 36.74 16.26
N CYS A 32 19.69 37.77 17.10
CA CYS A 32 20.54 38.95 16.91
C CYS A 32 21.94 38.85 17.55
N ALA A 33 22.26 37.84 18.35
CA ALA A 33 23.48 37.84 19.14
C ALA A 33 24.49 36.70 18.88
N LEU A 34 24.13 35.69 18.05
CA LEU A 34 25.01 34.56 17.78
C LEU A 34 25.33 34.38 16.30
N GLY A 35 26.05 35.35 15.75
CA GLY A 35 26.73 35.26 14.48
C GLY A 35 28.16 34.79 14.64
N ALA A 36 28.42 33.58 15.13
CA ALA A 36 29.67 32.85 14.90
C ALA A 36 29.59 31.43 15.51
N ALA A 37 29.95 30.46 14.64
CA ALA A 37 30.40 29.11 14.94
C ALA A 37 29.40 28.09 15.54
N SER A 38 28.74 27.32 14.65
CA SER A 38 28.53 25.86 14.81
C SER A 38 28.00 25.24 13.52
N PRO A 39 28.44 24.03 13.09
CA PRO A 39 28.11 23.42 11.78
C PRO A 39 26.82 22.61 11.72
N TRP A 40 25.79 22.93 12.48
CA TRP A 40 24.55 22.14 12.58
C TRP A 40 23.26 22.97 12.49
N THR A 41 23.09 23.71 11.38
CA THR A 41 21.81 24.40 11.11
C THR A 41 21.32 24.18 9.67
N GLY A 42 21.11 22.92 9.30
CA GLY A 42 20.53 22.52 8.01
C GLY A 42 19.01 22.37 7.98
N ARG A 43 18.24 22.89 8.93
CA ARG A 43 16.81 22.52 9.11
C ARG A 43 15.76 23.59 8.78
N GLY A 44 16.14 24.77 8.30
CA GLY A 44 15.19 25.85 8.04
C GLY A 44 14.60 25.92 6.62
N VAL A 45 15.20 25.28 5.64
CA VAL A 45 14.91 25.53 4.21
C VAL A 45 13.85 24.59 3.63
N ILE A 46 13.71 23.38 4.15
CA ILE A 46 12.75 22.39 3.60
C ILE A 46 11.29 22.76 3.90
N VAL A 47 11.04 23.45 4.99
CA VAL A 47 9.67 23.83 5.39
C VAL A 47 9.17 25.04 4.59
N GLU A 48 10.05 25.99 4.26
CA GLU A 48 9.65 27.18 3.47
C GLU A 48 9.40 26.85 1.98
N ASP A 49 10.15 25.92 1.41
CA ASP A 49 9.92 25.47 0.02
C ASP A 49 8.63 24.65 -0.13
N TRP A 50 8.28 23.84 0.86
CA TRP A 50 6.99 23.14 0.90
C TRP A 50 5.81 24.10 1.12
N ILE A 51 5.97 25.12 1.95
CA ILE A 51 4.97 26.17 2.16
C ILE A 51 4.81 27.03 0.89
N GLY A 52 5.87 27.23 0.13
CA GLY A 52 5.84 27.92 -1.17
C GLY A 52 5.03 27.15 -2.22
N ILE A 53 5.24 25.86 -2.33
CA ILE A 53 4.49 24.97 -3.25
C ILE A 53 3.03 24.88 -2.86
N MET A 54 2.73 24.76 -1.56
CA MET A 54 1.35 24.72 -1.05
C MET A 54 0.62 26.06 -1.15
N LYS A 55 1.30 27.19 -0.99
CA LYS A 55 0.70 28.53 -1.18
C LYS A 55 0.35 28.82 -2.65
N GLN A 56 1.08 28.28 -3.61
CA GLN A 56 0.71 28.35 -5.02
C GLN A 56 -0.48 27.46 -5.37
N TYR A 57 -0.65 26.32 -4.69
CA TYR A 57 -1.78 25.39 -4.88
C TYR A 57 -3.11 26.00 -4.43
N ASN A 58 -3.10 26.83 -3.38
CA ASN A 58 -4.33 27.41 -2.80
C ASN A 58 -4.81 28.73 -3.42
N LYS A 59 -4.01 29.44 -4.19
CA LYS A 59 -4.46 30.67 -4.87
C LYS A 59 -5.35 30.46 -6.09
N GLY A 60 -5.57 29.20 -6.51
CA GLY A 60 -6.36 28.86 -7.70
C GLY A 60 -7.85 28.60 -7.46
N ASN A 61 -8.31 28.42 -6.21
CA ASN A 61 -9.65 27.88 -5.92
C ASN A 61 -10.65 28.84 -5.27
N ASP A 62 -10.30 30.12 -5.07
CA ASP A 62 -11.22 31.12 -4.47
C ASP A 62 -11.93 31.98 -5.50
N ARG A 63 -12.64 31.38 -6.48
CA ARG A 63 -13.60 32.11 -7.32
C ARG A 63 -14.70 31.20 -7.88
N ASN A 64 -15.62 30.82 -7.04
CA ASN A 64 -16.95 30.44 -7.51
C ASN A 64 -18.04 31.04 -6.62
N LYS A 65 -18.25 32.34 -6.76
CA LYS A 65 -19.51 33.02 -6.42
C LYS A 65 -19.75 34.08 -7.47
N GLY A 66 -20.73 33.80 -8.31
CA GLY A 66 -21.54 34.75 -9.02
C GLY A 66 -20.83 35.72 -9.99
N PHE A 67 -20.85 35.41 -11.27
CA PHE A 67 -20.88 36.46 -12.29
C PHE A 67 -21.63 35.98 -13.53
N GLN A 68 -22.78 36.63 -13.79
CA GLN A 68 -23.40 36.64 -15.10
C GLN A 68 -22.51 37.39 -16.10
N GLY A 69 -22.30 36.75 -17.23
CA GLY A 69 -21.94 37.28 -18.52
C GLY A 69 -20.88 38.35 -18.64
N ARG A 70 -19.74 37.95 -19.17
CA ARG A 70 -18.96 38.67 -20.17
C ARG A 70 -17.80 37.75 -20.67
N ASN A 71 -17.72 37.60 -22.00
CA ASN A 71 -16.60 36.96 -22.66
C ASN A 71 -15.25 37.48 -22.12
N GLY A 72 -14.60 36.68 -21.28
CA GLY A 72 -13.28 36.96 -20.75
C GLY A 72 -12.41 35.72 -21.05
N ARG A 73 -11.41 35.88 -21.91
CA ARG A 73 -10.32 34.93 -22.11
C ARG A 73 -9.83 34.47 -20.73
N SER A 74 -9.91 33.17 -20.46
CA SER A 74 -9.31 32.57 -19.28
C SER A 74 -7.80 32.84 -19.34
N ASP A 75 -7.29 33.65 -18.43
CA ASP A 75 -5.87 33.83 -18.19
C ASP A 75 -5.33 32.51 -17.61
N ARG A 76 -4.93 31.60 -18.52
CA ARG A 76 -4.15 30.42 -18.15
C ARG A 76 -2.82 30.96 -17.63
N ARG A 77 -2.59 30.95 -16.33
CA ARG A 77 -1.27 31.18 -15.75
C ARG A 77 -0.34 30.12 -16.36
N ARG A 78 0.45 30.51 -17.36
CA ARG A 78 1.50 29.65 -17.93
C ARG A 78 2.49 29.34 -16.82
N ASP A 79 2.93 28.07 -16.77
CA ASP A 79 4.06 27.71 -15.91
C ASP A 79 5.25 28.59 -16.30
N ILE A 80 5.97 29.08 -15.32
CA ILE A 80 7.20 29.89 -15.54
C ILE A 80 8.20 29.15 -16.43
N ARG A 81 8.19 27.83 -16.44
CA ARG A 81 9.03 26.95 -17.27
C ARG A 81 8.64 26.98 -18.76
N ASP A 82 7.39 27.26 -19.06
CA ASP A 82 6.87 27.34 -20.44
C ASP A 82 6.90 28.77 -20.99
N THR A 83 7.28 29.75 -20.18
CA THR A 83 7.45 31.11 -20.68
C THR A 83 8.85 31.25 -21.34
N PRO A 84 8.97 31.98 -22.45
CA PRO A 84 10.30 32.27 -23.02
C PRO A 84 11.27 32.86 -21.97
N LEU A 85 12.54 32.48 -22.08
CA LEU A 85 13.56 33.07 -21.26
C LEU A 85 13.63 34.58 -21.52
N ASN A 86 13.80 35.35 -20.47
CA ASN A 86 14.08 36.77 -20.68
C ASN A 86 15.56 36.96 -21.06
N ARG A 87 15.88 38.13 -21.62
CA ARG A 87 17.22 38.44 -22.10
C ARG A 87 18.31 38.27 -21.04
N MET A 88 17.98 38.50 -19.77
CA MET A 88 18.90 38.33 -18.65
C MET A 88 19.17 36.86 -18.38
N GLU A 89 18.14 36.05 -18.35
CA GLU A 89 18.24 34.61 -18.17
C GLU A 89 19.04 33.94 -19.29
N GLU A 90 18.77 34.35 -20.54
CA GLU A 90 19.57 33.89 -21.71
C GLU A 90 21.05 34.25 -21.59
N THR A 91 21.36 35.49 -21.20
CA THR A 91 22.74 35.97 -21.01
C THR A 91 23.45 35.15 -19.93
N ILE A 92 22.80 34.91 -18.81
CA ILE A 92 23.37 34.12 -17.71
C ILE A 92 23.68 32.69 -18.19
N LEU A 93 22.71 32.01 -18.82
CA LEU A 93 22.87 30.64 -19.32
C LEU A 93 23.92 30.54 -20.41
N ALA A 94 23.99 31.51 -21.34
CA ALA A 94 24.99 31.56 -22.36
C ALA A 94 26.40 31.70 -21.76
N THR A 95 26.56 32.56 -20.75
CA THR A 95 27.83 32.73 -20.03
C THR A 95 28.24 31.45 -19.31
N MET A 96 27.28 30.77 -18.63
CA MET A 96 27.57 29.52 -17.92
C MET A 96 27.95 28.38 -18.88
N ARG A 97 27.36 28.33 -20.08
CA ARG A 97 27.65 27.31 -21.10
C ARG A 97 28.96 27.56 -21.87
N SER A 98 29.40 28.81 -22.00
CA SER A 98 30.56 29.18 -22.80
C SER A 98 31.90 28.83 -22.18
N GLU A 99 31.95 28.58 -20.87
CA GLU A 99 33.16 28.28 -20.13
C GLU A 99 33.11 26.94 -19.42
N LYS A 100 34.26 26.28 -19.28
CA LYS A 100 34.40 24.98 -18.58
C LYS A 100 34.35 25.09 -17.04
N ILE A 101 33.67 26.08 -16.51
CA ILE A 101 33.51 26.28 -15.08
C ILE A 101 32.23 25.54 -14.64
N HIS A 102 32.35 24.61 -13.71
CA HIS A 102 31.24 23.84 -13.23
C HIS A 102 30.43 24.54 -12.13
N ASP A 103 31.10 25.27 -11.25
CA ASP A 103 30.52 26.00 -10.13
C ASP A 103 30.85 27.49 -10.23
N TRP A 104 29.82 28.31 -10.39
CA TRP A 104 29.95 29.76 -10.54
C TRP A 104 29.58 30.49 -9.26
N SER A 105 30.47 31.28 -8.67
CA SER A 105 30.01 32.24 -7.68
C SER A 105 29.20 33.36 -8.35
N ALA A 106 28.18 33.88 -7.67
CA ALA A 106 27.32 34.94 -8.21
C ALA A 106 28.13 36.15 -8.67
N ARG A 107 29.21 36.47 -7.95
CA ARG A 107 30.11 37.58 -8.32
C ARG A 107 30.89 37.36 -9.60
N GLN A 108 31.40 36.14 -9.79
CA GLN A 108 32.10 35.77 -11.03
C GLN A 108 31.15 35.79 -12.21
N LEU A 109 29.96 35.21 -12.05
CA LEU A 109 28.92 35.12 -13.07
C LEU A 109 28.42 36.52 -13.46
N LEU A 110 28.15 37.38 -12.49
CA LEU A 110 27.71 38.77 -12.69
C LEU A 110 28.76 39.55 -13.51
N LYS A 111 30.06 39.43 -13.15
CA LYS A 111 31.15 40.10 -13.84
C LYS A 111 31.33 39.59 -15.28
N LYS A 112 31.28 38.28 -15.49
CA LYS A 112 31.44 37.64 -16.80
C LYS A 112 30.26 37.90 -17.73
N ALA A 113 29.03 37.85 -17.19
CA ALA A 113 27.83 38.17 -17.95
C ALA A 113 27.71 39.67 -18.31
N GLY A 114 28.58 40.53 -17.77
CA GLY A 114 28.57 41.95 -18.05
C GLY A 114 27.33 42.69 -17.54
N VAL A 115 26.71 42.18 -16.50
CA VAL A 115 25.42 42.69 -16.00
C VAL A 115 25.64 43.80 -14.99
N LEU A 116 25.04 44.95 -15.21
CA LEU A 116 25.12 46.12 -14.34
C LEU A 116 24.01 46.15 -13.28
N ASP A 117 22.83 45.65 -13.64
CA ASP A 117 21.68 45.56 -12.72
C ASP A 117 21.76 44.31 -11.85
N LYS A 118 22.20 44.48 -10.62
CA LYS A 118 22.33 43.39 -9.66
C LYS A 118 21.00 42.81 -9.24
N LEU A 119 19.95 43.62 -9.12
CA LEU A 119 18.64 43.14 -8.66
C LEU A 119 18.02 42.25 -9.72
N ALA A 120 17.97 42.69 -10.97
CA ALA A 120 17.49 41.90 -12.10
C ALA A 120 18.31 40.62 -12.30
N PHE A 121 19.61 40.65 -12.01
CA PHE A 121 20.48 39.48 -12.06
C PHE A 121 20.12 38.41 -11.04
N TYR A 122 19.90 38.78 -9.74
CA TYR A 122 19.51 37.84 -8.72
C TYR A 122 18.09 37.31 -8.92
N ASP A 123 17.17 38.13 -9.41
CA ASP A 123 15.83 37.70 -9.79
C ASP A 123 15.89 36.69 -10.96
N ALA A 124 16.75 36.90 -11.95
CA ALA A 124 16.98 35.96 -13.05
C ALA A 124 17.58 34.64 -12.55
N LEU A 125 18.53 34.66 -11.60
CA LEU A 125 19.08 33.45 -10.99
C LEU A 125 17.99 32.64 -10.24
N ARG A 126 17.11 33.30 -9.48
CA ARG A 126 15.99 32.65 -8.82
C ARG A 126 15.01 32.04 -9.83
N SER A 127 14.69 32.80 -10.87
CA SER A 127 13.83 32.31 -11.96
C SER A 127 14.44 31.07 -12.65
N LEU A 128 15.74 31.09 -12.96
CA LEU A 128 16.44 29.95 -13.55
C LEU A 128 16.49 28.73 -12.62
N LYS A 129 16.61 28.94 -11.31
CA LYS A 129 16.47 27.89 -10.31
C LYS A 129 15.04 27.30 -10.31
N ASP A 130 14.00 28.15 -10.30
CA ASP A 130 12.60 27.74 -10.33
C ASP A 130 12.25 27.00 -11.62
N ARG A 131 12.90 27.37 -12.73
CA ARG A 131 12.84 26.67 -14.03
C ARG A 131 13.66 25.38 -14.06
N ARG A 132 14.36 25.02 -12.97
CA ARG A 132 15.28 23.87 -12.88
C ARG A 132 16.39 23.87 -13.95
N MET A 133 16.87 25.00 -14.31
CA MET A 133 17.96 25.15 -15.26
C MET A 133 19.32 25.23 -14.58
N ILE A 134 19.35 25.69 -13.33
CA ILE A 134 20.53 25.77 -12.49
C ILE A 134 20.23 25.29 -11.05
N LEU A 135 21.23 24.74 -10.39
CA LEU A 135 21.28 24.64 -8.93
C LEU A 135 21.80 25.97 -8.39
N LEU A 136 21.22 26.48 -7.31
CA LEU A 136 21.61 27.71 -6.64
C LEU A 136 21.67 27.44 -5.14
N ASP A 137 22.86 27.53 -4.57
CA ASP A 137 23.08 27.35 -3.14
C ASP A 137 22.71 28.58 -2.30
N ARG A 138 22.91 28.53 -0.98
CA ARG A 138 22.64 29.64 -0.06
C ARG A 138 23.57 30.83 -0.24
N GLU A 139 24.76 30.60 -0.75
CA GLU A 139 25.76 31.63 -1.04
C GLU A 139 25.60 32.20 -2.45
N HIS A 140 24.54 31.80 -3.16
CA HIS A 140 24.24 32.16 -4.55
C HIS A 140 25.31 31.67 -5.56
N ASN A 141 25.97 30.53 -5.27
CA ASN A 141 26.74 29.85 -6.29
C ASN A 141 25.83 29.10 -7.22
N ALA A 142 26.02 29.20 -8.51
CA ALA A 142 25.18 28.62 -9.55
C ALA A 142 25.91 27.53 -10.32
N LYS A 143 25.22 26.41 -10.55
CA LYS A 143 25.69 25.27 -11.34
C LYS A 143 24.64 24.91 -12.37
N LEU A 144 25.05 24.69 -13.64
CA LEU A 144 24.13 24.21 -14.68
C LEU A 144 23.64 22.81 -14.35
N ILE A 145 22.34 22.59 -14.47
CA ILE A 145 21.77 21.26 -14.47
C ILE A 145 21.86 20.71 -15.90
N PRO A 146 22.59 19.61 -16.13
CA PRO A 146 22.65 18.99 -17.44
C PRO A 146 21.26 18.50 -17.88
N VAL A 147 21.00 18.60 -19.18
CA VAL A 147 19.79 18.01 -19.79
C VAL A 147 20.15 16.60 -20.21
N GLY A 148 19.39 15.62 -19.71
CA GLY A 148 19.50 14.23 -20.10
C GLY A 148 18.95 13.98 -21.51
N GLU A 149 19.27 12.82 -22.05
CA GLU A 149 18.71 12.34 -23.33
C GLU A 149 17.21 12.11 -23.20
N ASP A 150 16.52 12.08 -24.37
CA ASP A 150 15.11 11.72 -24.42
C ASP A 150 14.95 10.24 -24.07
N VAL A 151 13.95 9.92 -23.23
CA VAL A 151 13.72 8.58 -22.69
C VAL A 151 12.32 8.11 -23.05
N GLU A 152 12.21 6.86 -23.49
CA GLU A 152 10.92 6.17 -23.57
C GLU A 152 10.42 5.83 -22.17
N ALA A 153 9.17 6.17 -21.90
CA ALA A 153 8.56 5.99 -20.59
C ALA A 153 7.06 5.75 -20.72
N THR A 154 6.51 5.12 -19.71
CA THR A 154 5.06 4.94 -19.56
C THR A 154 4.53 5.92 -18.52
N LEU A 155 3.47 6.66 -18.82
CA LEU A 155 2.83 7.54 -17.84
C LEU A 155 2.08 6.67 -16.81
N VAL A 156 2.61 6.61 -15.59
CA VAL A 156 2.11 5.69 -14.53
C VAL A 156 1.13 6.35 -13.58
N SER A 157 1.16 7.68 -13.44
CA SER A 157 0.18 8.40 -12.63
C SER A 157 -0.11 9.79 -13.19
N LEU A 158 -1.32 10.27 -12.95
CA LEU A 158 -1.80 11.56 -13.40
C LEU A 158 -2.59 12.23 -12.27
N SER A 159 -2.28 13.49 -12.02
CA SER A 159 -3.02 14.38 -11.13
C SER A 159 -3.49 15.60 -11.92
N LYS A 160 -4.34 16.42 -11.34
CA LYS A 160 -4.89 17.64 -11.98
C LYS A 160 -3.80 18.56 -12.56
N ASN A 161 -2.62 18.62 -11.94
CA ASN A 161 -1.57 19.57 -12.29
C ASN A 161 -0.21 18.95 -12.63
N PHE A 162 -0.06 17.62 -12.54
CA PHE A 162 1.20 16.92 -12.83
C PHE A 162 0.95 15.44 -13.08
N GLY A 163 1.94 14.75 -13.60
CA GLY A 163 1.99 13.29 -13.73
C GLY A 163 3.38 12.77 -13.44
N PHE A 164 3.49 11.44 -13.31
CA PHE A 164 4.77 10.75 -13.25
C PHE A 164 4.88 9.75 -14.39
N ALA A 165 6.03 9.73 -15.03
CA ALA A 165 6.35 8.78 -16.09
C ALA A 165 7.50 7.88 -15.65
N ARG A 166 7.29 6.57 -15.79
CA ARG A 166 8.30 5.55 -15.49
C ARG A 166 9.09 5.24 -16.73
N PRO A 167 10.42 5.42 -16.70
CA PRO A 167 11.27 5.02 -17.82
C PRO A 167 11.16 3.51 -18.10
N ASP A 168 11.01 3.12 -19.37
CA ASP A 168 10.94 1.70 -19.75
C ASP A 168 12.30 0.99 -19.50
N SER A 169 13.40 1.77 -19.45
CA SER A 169 14.73 1.29 -19.08
C SER A 169 14.95 1.11 -17.57
N GLY A 170 13.94 1.40 -16.74
CA GLY A 170 14.03 1.40 -15.27
C GLY A 170 14.59 2.71 -14.71
N GLY A 171 14.57 2.85 -13.38
CA GLY A 171 15.05 4.03 -12.66
C GLY A 171 13.90 4.82 -12.00
N ASP A 172 14.24 6.05 -11.52
CA ASP A 172 13.29 6.93 -10.82
C ASP A 172 12.17 7.43 -11.74
N ASP A 173 10.96 7.49 -11.24
CA ASP A 173 9.81 8.06 -11.96
C ASP A 173 10.06 9.56 -12.25
N ILE A 174 9.82 9.98 -13.50
CA ILE A 174 10.07 11.34 -13.98
C ILE A 174 8.85 12.21 -13.73
N PHE A 175 8.98 13.27 -12.94
CA PHE A 175 7.93 14.25 -12.72
C PHE A 175 7.66 15.07 -13.99
N ILE A 176 6.39 15.17 -14.38
CA ILE A 176 5.94 15.97 -15.54
C ILE A 176 4.89 16.97 -15.08
N HIS A 177 5.14 18.24 -15.28
CA HIS A 177 4.14 19.27 -14.95
C HIS A 177 2.93 19.18 -15.89
N GLY A 178 1.73 19.54 -15.39
CA GLY A 178 0.48 19.40 -16.13
C GLY A 178 0.45 20.08 -17.49
N SER A 179 1.10 21.25 -17.63
CA SER A 179 1.23 21.94 -18.93
C SER A 179 2.15 21.22 -19.91
N ALA A 180 3.04 20.37 -19.43
CA ALA A 180 4.02 19.63 -20.19
C ALA A 180 3.59 18.18 -20.54
N LEU A 181 2.40 17.77 -20.15
CA LEU A 181 1.84 16.43 -20.40
C LEU A 181 1.36 16.24 -21.84
N GLN A 182 1.06 17.32 -22.56
CA GLN A 182 0.61 17.30 -23.97
C GLN A 182 -0.59 16.37 -24.23
N GLY A 183 -1.49 16.22 -23.26
CA GLY A 183 -2.68 15.37 -23.39
C GLY A 183 -2.44 13.88 -23.10
N ALA A 184 -1.25 13.47 -22.67
CA ALA A 184 -0.97 12.10 -22.29
C ALA A 184 -1.83 11.66 -21.10
N LEU A 185 -2.29 10.42 -21.13
CA LEU A 185 -3.07 9.74 -20.10
C LEU A 185 -2.28 8.59 -19.47
N VAL A 186 -2.76 8.14 -18.30
CA VAL A 186 -2.15 6.99 -17.62
C VAL A 186 -2.17 5.76 -18.52
N GLY A 187 -1.01 5.12 -18.66
CA GLY A 187 -0.79 3.98 -19.53
C GLY A 187 -0.24 4.32 -20.91
N ASP A 188 -0.23 5.60 -21.30
CA ASP A 188 0.36 6.01 -22.59
C ASP A 188 1.87 5.79 -22.59
N LYS A 189 2.39 5.27 -23.70
CA LYS A 189 3.82 5.28 -24.00
C LYS A 189 4.22 6.63 -24.58
N ILE A 190 5.17 7.25 -23.95
CA ILE A 190 5.58 8.64 -24.25
C ILE A 190 7.10 8.73 -24.38
N ILE A 191 7.56 9.71 -25.17
CA ILE A 191 8.95 10.16 -25.11
C ILE A 191 9.01 11.35 -24.17
N VAL A 192 9.78 11.23 -23.10
CA VAL A 192 10.05 12.30 -22.16
C VAL A 192 11.41 12.93 -22.50
N GLY A 193 11.42 14.21 -22.76
CA GLY A 193 12.64 14.97 -23.02
C GLY A 193 12.84 16.10 -22.02
N ASP A 194 13.90 16.88 -22.23
CA ASP A 194 14.35 17.96 -21.32
C ASP A 194 14.53 17.46 -19.87
N ILE A 195 14.96 16.20 -19.70
CA ILE A 195 15.07 15.58 -18.40
C ILE A 195 16.17 16.24 -17.60
N ARG A 196 15.83 16.71 -16.39
CA ARG A 196 16.74 17.35 -15.44
C ARG A 196 16.56 16.70 -14.08
N LYS A 197 17.68 16.36 -13.43
CA LYS A 197 17.67 15.77 -12.08
C LYS A 197 18.22 16.78 -11.08
N ASP A 198 17.42 17.09 -10.06
CA ASP A 198 17.81 17.88 -8.89
C ASP A 198 17.55 17.08 -7.61
N ASP A 199 17.69 17.72 -6.45
CA ASP A 199 17.48 17.09 -5.12
C ASP A 199 16.05 16.55 -4.91
N ARG A 200 15.10 16.94 -5.76
CA ARG A 200 13.69 16.49 -5.73
C ARG A 200 13.42 15.35 -6.71
N GLY A 201 14.44 14.88 -7.42
CA GLY A 201 14.36 13.82 -8.41
C GLY A 201 14.29 14.31 -9.87
N PRO A 202 14.13 13.38 -10.84
CA PRO A 202 14.09 13.73 -12.25
C PRO A 202 12.78 14.43 -12.62
N SER A 203 12.86 15.41 -13.51
CA SER A 203 11.70 16.07 -14.10
C SER A 203 11.92 16.28 -15.59
N GLY A 204 10.83 16.19 -16.37
CA GLY A 204 10.89 16.31 -17.83
C GLY A 204 9.58 16.86 -18.41
N ARG A 205 9.48 16.78 -19.74
CA ARG A 205 8.27 17.10 -20.48
C ARG A 205 7.99 16.04 -21.53
N VAL A 206 6.75 15.77 -21.81
CA VAL A 206 6.36 14.92 -22.94
C VAL A 206 6.76 15.62 -24.23
N ARG A 207 7.59 14.96 -25.03
CA ARG A 207 7.96 15.39 -26.39
C ARG A 207 6.90 14.95 -27.40
N ARG A 208 6.51 13.70 -27.26
CA ARG A 208 5.42 13.10 -28.06
C ARG A 208 4.85 11.88 -27.37
N ILE A 209 3.62 11.56 -27.70
CA ILE A 209 3.00 10.30 -27.32
C ILE A 209 3.35 9.31 -28.43
N VAL A 210 3.92 8.17 -28.07
CA VAL A 210 4.31 7.09 -28.99
C VAL A 210 3.12 6.21 -29.30
N GLU A 211 2.41 5.84 -28.24
CA GLU A 211 1.25 4.98 -28.30
C GLU A 211 0.23 5.46 -27.26
N HIS A 212 -0.99 5.72 -27.71
CA HIS A 212 -2.12 5.84 -26.80
C HIS A 212 -2.59 4.44 -26.46
N LYS A 213 -2.51 4.04 -25.20
CA LYS A 213 -3.37 2.97 -24.73
C LYS A 213 -4.80 3.45 -24.92
N PRO A 214 -5.76 2.60 -25.39
CA PRO A 214 -7.15 3.02 -25.49
C PRO A 214 -7.52 3.70 -24.19
N ALA A 215 -7.78 5.00 -24.22
CA ALA A 215 -8.08 5.77 -23.03
C ALA A 215 -9.45 5.33 -22.53
N GLN A 216 -9.48 4.25 -21.78
CA GLN A 216 -10.66 3.74 -21.11
C GLN A 216 -10.52 3.97 -19.61
N THR A 217 -11.60 4.40 -19.01
CA THR A 217 -11.66 4.58 -17.55
C THR A 217 -13.06 4.28 -17.05
N THR A 218 -13.16 3.85 -15.82
CA THR A 218 -14.45 3.70 -15.14
C THR A 218 -14.91 5.02 -14.56
N GLY A 219 -16.19 5.13 -14.34
CA GLY A 219 -16.83 6.29 -13.76
C GLY A 219 -18.34 6.16 -13.71
N THR A 220 -19.01 7.24 -13.38
CA THR A 220 -20.46 7.31 -13.22
C THR A 220 -21.08 8.27 -14.22
N VAL A 221 -22.20 7.89 -14.81
CA VAL A 221 -23.00 8.76 -15.70
C VAL A 221 -23.83 9.70 -14.84
N SER A 222 -23.73 11.00 -15.07
CA SER A 222 -24.57 12.03 -14.45
C SER A 222 -25.42 12.72 -15.51
N ILE A 223 -26.73 12.60 -15.39
CA ILE A 223 -27.72 13.23 -16.27
C ILE A 223 -28.44 14.30 -15.47
N THR A 224 -28.27 15.57 -15.87
CA THR A 224 -28.88 16.74 -15.25
C THR A 224 -29.55 17.60 -16.30
N ASP A 225 -30.28 18.64 -15.88
CA ASP A 225 -30.88 19.64 -16.80
C ASP A 225 -29.80 20.42 -17.59
N GLU A 226 -28.56 20.46 -17.11
CA GLU A 226 -27.42 21.13 -17.74
C GLU A 226 -26.74 20.27 -18.79
N GLY A 227 -27.04 18.96 -18.84
CA GLY A 227 -26.48 18.00 -19.78
C GLY A 227 -26.06 16.68 -19.19
N ILE A 228 -25.36 15.89 -19.99
CA ILE A 228 -24.83 14.59 -19.60
C ILE A 228 -23.34 14.72 -19.40
N GLU A 229 -22.89 14.32 -18.21
CA GLU A 229 -21.49 14.31 -17.82
C GLU A 229 -21.03 12.90 -17.43
N PHE A 230 -19.79 12.59 -17.72
CA PHE A 230 -19.11 11.42 -17.20
C PHE A 230 -18.21 11.84 -16.03
N ILE A 231 -18.47 11.29 -14.87
CA ILE A 231 -17.68 11.53 -13.65
C ILE A 231 -16.72 10.36 -13.49
N PRO A 232 -15.42 10.51 -13.85
CA PRO A 232 -14.45 9.43 -13.75
C PRO A 232 -14.07 9.16 -12.30
N ASP A 233 -13.81 7.89 -11.97
CA ASP A 233 -13.38 7.47 -10.64
C ASP A 233 -11.98 8.01 -10.32
N ASN A 234 -11.10 8.00 -11.31
CA ASN A 234 -9.76 8.57 -11.20
C ASN A 234 -9.78 10.06 -11.54
N ALA A 235 -8.94 10.84 -10.85
CA ALA A 235 -8.81 12.27 -11.11
C ALA A 235 -8.33 12.52 -12.55
N ILE A 236 -9.23 12.99 -13.41
CA ILE A 236 -8.92 13.46 -14.75
C ILE A 236 -8.98 14.99 -14.76
N ARG A 237 -8.06 15.60 -15.51
CA ARG A 237 -7.93 17.07 -15.59
C ARG A 237 -9.13 17.77 -16.22
N TYR A 238 -9.92 17.05 -17.01
CA TYR A 238 -10.95 17.59 -17.89
C TYR A 238 -12.35 17.23 -17.40
N ASN A 239 -13.30 18.12 -17.60
CA ASN A 239 -14.72 17.79 -17.45
C ASN A 239 -15.15 17.04 -18.71
N LEU A 240 -15.58 15.82 -18.54
CA LEU A 240 -15.93 14.93 -19.63
C LEU A 240 -17.43 14.97 -19.85
N ARG A 241 -17.84 15.38 -21.05
CA ARG A 241 -19.22 15.40 -21.49
C ARG A 241 -19.58 14.12 -22.21
N MET A 242 -20.85 13.81 -22.26
CA MET A 242 -21.40 12.73 -23.05
C MET A 242 -22.51 13.25 -23.95
N ARG A 243 -22.70 12.60 -25.08
CA ARG A 243 -23.86 12.83 -25.98
C ARG A 243 -24.84 11.68 -25.79
N ASP A 244 -26.15 11.89 -26.04
CA ASP A 244 -27.15 10.83 -25.88
C ASP A 244 -26.79 9.54 -26.62
N ARG A 245 -26.22 9.64 -27.82
CA ARG A 245 -25.74 8.49 -28.61
C ARG A 245 -24.58 7.71 -28.00
N ASP A 246 -23.85 8.33 -27.07
CA ASP A 246 -22.64 7.76 -26.44
C ASP A 246 -22.95 7.02 -25.13
N LEU A 247 -24.22 7.04 -24.68
CA LEU A 247 -24.66 6.42 -23.42
C LEU A 247 -24.71 4.90 -23.48
N ASN A 248 -24.88 4.29 -24.67
CA ASN A 248 -24.97 2.82 -24.80
C ASN A 248 -25.98 2.17 -23.83
N GLY A 249 -27.13 2.84 -23.60
CA GLY A 249 -28.17 2.37 -22.68
C GLY A 249 -27.94 2.66 -21.21
N ALA A 250 -26.86 3.33 -20.83
CA ALA A 250 -26.60 3.74 -19.45
C ALA A 250 -27.61 4.78 -18.96
N LYS A 251 -27.96 4.70 -17.71
CA LYS A 251 -28.91 5.59 -17.01
C LYS A 251 -28.15 6.52 -16.06
N ASN A 252 -28.87 7.50 -15.54
CA ASN A 252 -28.34 8.38 -14.50
C ASN A 252 -27.94 7.60 -13.26
N GLY A 253 -26.69 7.78 -12.83
CA GLY A 253 -26.10 7.08 -11.68
C GLY A 253 -25.51 5.69 -12.00
N ASP A 254 -25.54 5.25 -13.26
CA ASP A 254 -24.93 3.97 -13.62
C ASP A 254 -23.40 4.07 -13.63
N LYS A 255 -22.78 3.03 -13.11
CA LYS A 255 -21.35 2.75 -13.19
C LYS A 255 -21.01 2.18 -14.56
N VAL A 256 -20.06 2.77 -15.23
CA VAL A 256 -19.72 2.41 -16.62
C VAL A 256 -18.21 2.38 -16.85
N MET A 257 -17.79 1.63 -17.86
CA MET A 257 -16.50 1.80 -18.54
C MET A 257 -16.72 2.67 -19.76
N ALA A 258 -15.97 3.75 -19.91
CA ALA A 258 -16.06 4.65 -21.05
C ALA A 258 -14.71 4.81 -21.75
N SER A 259 -14.72 4.93 -23.08
CA SER A 259 -13.59 5.43 -23.85
C SER A 259 -13.63 6.95 -23.91
N LEU A 260 -12.45 7.57 -23.84
CA LEU A 260 -12.30 9.01 -23.89
C LEU A 260 -11.97 9.47 -25.31
N GLU A 261 -12.60 10.57 -25.75
CA GLU A 261 -12.35 11.22 -27.04
C GLU A 261 -11.78 12.61 -26.81
N GLN A 262 -10.80 12.99 -27.63
CA GLN A 262 -10.20 14.32 -27.62
C GLN A 262 -11.02 15.30 -28.47
N ASP A 263 -11.01 16.58 -28.11
CA ASP A 263 -11.51 17.65 -28.97
C ASP A 263 -10.47 18.02 -30.06
N TYR A 264 -10.85 18.95 -30.94
CA TYR A 264 -9.97 19.44 -32.02
C TYR A 264 -8.69 20.14 -31.55
N ARG A 265 -8.56 20.44 -30.24
CA ARG A 265 -7.39 21.03 -29.60
C ARG A 265 -6.51 19.98 -28.96
N GLY A 266 -6.93 18.70 -28.95
CA GLY A 266 -6.27 17.60 -28.31
C GLY A 266 -6.57 17.50 -26.81
N ASP A 267 -7.54 18.28 -26.29
CA ASP A 267 -8.02 18.13 -24.92
C ASP A 267 -9.05 16.97 -24.87
N TRP A 268 -9.01 16.17 -23.83
CA TRP A 268 -10.04 15.14 -23.59
C TRP A 268 -11.36 15.83 -23.21
N ALA A 269 -12.38 15.62 -23.97
CA ALA A 269 -13.61 16.39 -23.87
C ALA A 269 -14.88 15.54 -23.81
N TYR A 270 -14.87 14.35 -24.40
CA TYR A 270 -16.03 13.47 -24.48
C TYR A 270 -15.71 12.07 -23.98
N ALA A 271 -16.73 11.43 -23.40
CA ALA A 271 -16.70 10.02 -23.04
C ALA A 271 -17.79 9.25 -23.77
N SER A 272 -17.50 8.00 -24.15
CA SER A 272 -18.44 7.11 -24.82
C SER A 272 -18.48 5.77 -24.09
N VAL A 273 -19.65 5.35 -23.61
CA VAL A 273 -19.82 4.12 -22.81
C VAL A 273 -19.50 2.89 -23.65
N LYS A 274 -18.62 2.04 -23.15
CA LYS A 274 -18.25 0.74 -23.72
C LYS A 274 -18.96 -0.41 -23.02
N LYS A 275 -19.06 -0.32 -21.67
CA LYS A 275 -19.68 -1.33 -20.83
C LYS A 275 -20.49 -0.64 -19.72
N VAL A 276 -21.68 -1.11 -19.47
CA VAL A 276 -22.53 -0.71 -18.34
C VAL A 276 -22.44 -1.83 -17.31
N PHE A 277 -22.05 -1.51 -16.07
CA PHE A 277 -22.02 -2.47 -14.96
C PHE A 277 -23.35 -2.51 -14.21
N GLY A 278 -24.03 -1.36 -14.12
CA GLY A 278 -25.29 -1.20 -13.39
C GLY A 278 -25.27 0.00 -12.46
N SER A 279 -26.13 0.00 -11.46
CA SER A 279 -26.26 1.11 -10.51
C SER A 279 -24.98 1.32 -9.71
N GLY A 280 -24.40 2.51 -9.77
CA GLY A 280 -23.25 2.91 -8.95
C GLY A 280 -23.55 3.07 -7.45
N ARG A 281 -24.77 2.73 -7.02
CA ARG A 281 -25.15 2.69 -5.61
C ARG A 281 -24.93 1.33 -4.94
N THR A 282 -24.48 0.35 -5.71
CA THR A 282 -24.24 -1.02 -5.22
C THR A 282 -22.75 -1.30 -5.22
N ALA A 283 -22.17 -1.63 -4.07
CA ALA A 283 -20.74 -1.89 -3.90
C ALA A 283 -20.24 -3.02 -4.81
N ARG A 284 -21.03 -4.10 -4.94
CA ARG A 284 -20.73 -5.21 -5.85
C ARG A 284 -20.56 -4.76 -7.30
N VAL A 285 -21.42 -3.87 -7.79
CA VAL A 285 -21.32 -3.31 -9.14
C VAL A 285 -20.06 -2.44 -9.29
N CYS A 286 -19.71 -1.69 -8.24
CA CYS A 286 -18.47 -0.91 -8.21
C CYS A 286 -17.24 -1.82 -8.20
N ALA A 287 -17.27 -2.93 -7.46
CA ALA A 287 -16.21 -3.94 -7.46
C ALA A 287 -16.01 -4.57 -8.86
N ASP A 288 -17.09 -4.85 -9.61
CA ASP A 288 -16.99 -5.31 -11.01
C ASP A 288 -16.29 -4.28 -11.91
N ALA A 289 -16.57 -3.00 -11.71
CA ALA A 289 -15.91 -1.92 -12.44
C ALA A 289 -14.42 -1.80 -12.05
N ILE A 290 -14.08 -1.98 -10.77
CA ILE A 290 -12.72 -1.98 -10.25
C ILE A 290 -11.89 -3.12 -10.86
N VAL A 291 -12.45 -4.33 -10.96
CA VAL A 291 -11.80 -5.49 -11.61
C VAL A 291 -11.37 -5.14 -13.04
N GLU A 292 -12.28 -4.57 -13.81
CA GLU A 292 -12.00 -4.16 -15.20
C GLU A 292 -11.01 -2.99 -15.28
N GLN A 293 -11.14 -2.01 -14.39
CA GLN A 293 -10.26 -0.84 -14.32
C GLN A 293 -8.81 -1.21 -14.10
N TYR A 294 -8.55 -2.15 -13.18
CA TYR A 294 -7.20 -2.62 -12.87
C TYR A 294 -6.76 -3.77 -13.78
N GLY A 295 -7.63 -4.20 -14.71
CA GLY A 295 -7.32 -5.30 -15.63
C GLY A 295 -7.03 -6.61 -14.92
N ILE A 296 -7.79 -6.92 -13.86
CA ILE A 296 -7.67 -8.17 -13.13
C ILE A 296 -8.30 -9.28 -13.97
N PRO A 297 -7.55 -10.34 -14.31
CA PRO A 297 -8.11 -11.49 -15.01
C PRO A 297 -9.14 -12.19 -14.11
N HIS A 298 -10.42 -12.20 -14.49
CA HIS A 298 -11.50 -12.76 -13.66
C HIS A 298 -12.28 -13.87 -14.36
N VAL A 299 -12.03 -14.08 -15.65
CA VAL A 299 -12.57 -15.20 -16.43
C VAL A 299 -11.41 -16.08 -16.85
N PHE A 300 -11.50 -17.37 -16.62
CA PHE A 300 -10.50 -18.31 -17.14
C PHE A 300 -10.74 -18.60 -18.62
N PRO A 301 -9.67 -18.63 -19.45
CA PRO A 301 -9.76 -19.16 -20.80
C PRO A 301 -10.26 -20.61 -20.80
N GLN A 302 -10.98 -21.02 -21.85
CA GLN A 302 -11.53 -22.39 -21.94
C GLN A 302 -10.43 -23.44 -21.89
N GLU A 303 -9.30 -23.20 -22.55
CA GLU A 303 -8.13 -24.07 -22.52
C GLU A 303 -7.61 -24.36 -21.11
N VAL A 304 -7.59 -23.32 -20.25
CA VAL A 304 -7.20 -23.44 -18.84
C VAL A 304 -8.20 -24.28 -18.06
N LEU A 305 -9.51 -24.09 -18.33
CA LEU A 305 -10.57 -24.88 -17.67
C LEU A 305 -10.50 -26.33 -18.08
N ASP A 306 -10.34 -26.61 -19.39
CA ASP A 306 -10.26 -27.97 -19.91
C ASP A 306 -9.01 -28.71 -19.36
N GLU A 307 -7.88 -28.03 -19.26
CA GLU A 307 -6.68 -28.61 -18.66
C GLU A 307 -6.89 -28.87 -17.16
N ALA A 308 -7.46 -27.91 -16.43
CA ALA A 308 -7.72 -28.04 -15.00
C ALA A 308 -8.66 -29.20 -14.68
N GLU A 309 -9.76 -29.36 -15.46
CA GLU A 309 -10.66 -30.50 -15.35
C GLU A 309 -9.95 -31.84 -15.57
N ARG A 310 -9.07 -31.91 -16.57
CA ARG A 310 -8.32 -33.12 -16.87
C ARG A 310 -7.39 -33.50 -15.72
N VAL A 311 -6.52 -32.55 -15.27
CA VAL A 311 -5.51 -32.84 -14.22
C VAL A 311 -6.14 -32.94 -12.82
N GLY A 312 -7.22 -32.19 -12.54
CA GLY A 312 -7.87 -32.16 -11.24
C GLY A 312 -8.70 -33.41 -10.95
N ASN A 313 -9.23 -34.08 -11.99
CA ASN A 313 -10.00 -35.32 -11.86
C ASN A 313 -9.16 -36.58 -12.04
N GLU A 314 -7.86 -36.44 -12.35
CA GLU A 314 -6.96 -37.57 -12.49
C GLU A 314 -6.68 -38.19 -11.10
N PRO A 315 -6.90 -39.50 -10.91
CA PRO A 315 -6.60 -40.15 -9.64
C PRO A 315 -5.10 -40.15 -9.37
N ILE A 316 -4.74 -40.07 -8.07
CA ILE A 316 -3.34 -40.23 -7.66
C ILE A 316 -2.85 -41.58 -8.14
N SER A 317 -1.77 -41.59 -8.95
CA SER A 317 -1.26 -42.82 -9.52
C SER A 317 -0.49 -43.69 -8.51
N ASP A 318 -0.42 -45.00 -8.75
CA ASP A 318 0.38 -45.89 -7.89
C ASP A 318 1.86 -45.50 -7.87
N GLU A 319 2.36 -44.87 -8.95
CA GLU A 319 3.72 -44.38 -9.05
C GLU A 319 3.95 -43.19 -8.06
N GLU A 320 2.97 -42.28 -7.94
CA GLU A 320 3.02 -41.19 -6.97
C GLU A 320 2.93 -41.71 -5.52
N TYR A 321 2.09 -42.73 -5.26
CA TYR A 321 2.06 -43.40 -3.95
C TYR A 321 3.41 -44.04 -3.62
N ALA A 322 4.10 -44.62 -4.58
CA ALA A 322 5.39 -45.31 -4.35
C ALA A 322 6.56 -44.34 -4.15
N LYS A 323 6.53 -43.15 -4.77
CA LYS A 323 7.61 -42.16 -4.73
C LYS A 323 7.59 -41.27 -3.50
N ARG A 324 6.40 -41.08 -2.93
CA ARG A 324 6.20 -40.10 -1.85
C ARG A 324 6.30 -40.73 -0.48
N LEU A 325 6.72 -39.92 0.48
CA LEU A 325 6.68 -40.30 1.90
C LEU A 325 5.22 -40.37 2.36
N ASP A 326 4.83 -41.54 2.86
CA ASP A 326 3.48 -41.80 3.37
C ASP A 326 3.34 -41.26 4.80
N LEU A 327 2.58 -40.20 4.98
CA LEU A 327 2.24 -39.58 6.27
C LEU A 327 0.75 -39.68 6.60
N ARG A 328 -0.01 -40.56 5.92
CA ARG A 328 -1.46 -40.71 6.15
C ARG A 328 -1.81 -41.19 7.55
N GLY A 329 -0.87 -41.80 8.25
CA GLY A 329 -1.02 -42.26 9.64
C GLY A 329 -0.83 -41.17 10.69
N GLU A 330 -0.24 -40.01 10.33
CA GLU A 330 0.06 -38.95 11.27
C GLU A 330 -1.21 -38.13 11.65
N PRO A 331 -1.24 -37.50 12.84
CA PRO A 331 -2.36 -36.68 13.31
C PRO A 331 -2.37 -35.29 12.65
N ILE A 332 -2.48 -35.28 11.31
CA ILE A 332 -2.47 -34.07 10.49
C ILE A 332 -3.87 -33.45 10.48
N PHE A 333 -3.94 -32.13 10.54
CA PHE A 333 -5.18 -31.35 10.50
C PHE A 333 -4.96 -29.97 9.89
N THR A 334 -6.00 -29.38 9.33
CA THR A 334 -6.04 -27.96 8.89
C THR A 334 -6.74 -27.11 9.93
N ILE A 335 -6.48 -25.80 9.95
CA ILE A 335 -7.26 -24.80 10.71
C ILE A 335 -7.43 -23.57 9.84
N ASP A 336 -8.69 -23.28 9.46
CA ASP A 336 -9.03 -22.21 8.54
C ASP A 336 -10.33 -21.51 8.96
N SER A 337 -10.76 -20.50 8.18
CA SER A 337 -12.09 -19.94 8.34
C SER A 337 -13.17 -20.96 7.95
N LYS A 338 -14.37 -20.82 8.54
CA LYS A 338 -15.50 -21.75 8.28
C LYS A 338 -15.81 -21.90 6.79
N ASP A 339 -15.70 -20.79 6.05
CA ASP A 339 -16.11 -20.71 4.65
C ASP A 339 -14.97 -20.97 3.66
N ALA A 340 -13.72 -21.17 4.14
CA ALA A 340 -12.58 -21.49 3.29
C ALA A 340 -12.79 -22.82 2.55
N LYS A 341 -12.41 -22.84 1.27
CA LYS A 341 -12.47 -24.04 0.41
C LYS A 341 -11.11 -24.44 -0.12
N ASP A 342 -10.20 -23.50 -0.19
CA ASP A 342 -8.84 -23.58 -0.72
C ASP A 342 -7.83 -23.78 0.42
N LEU A 343 -7.86 -24.98 1.03
CA LEU A 343 -7.02 -25.30 2.20
C LEU A 343 -5.58 -25.57 1.73
N ASP A 344 -4.75 -24.54 1.83
CA ASP A 344 -3.34 -24.57 1.40
C ASP A 344 -2.45 -25.40 2.34
N ASP A 345 -2.71 -25.35 3.63
CA ASP A 345 -1.82 -25.84 4.67
C ASP A 345 -2.50 -26.74 5.69
N ALA A 346 -1.76 -27.74 6.15
CA ALA A 346 -2.09 -28.60 7.27
C ALA A 346 -0.86 -28.75 8.16
N ILE A 347 -1.06 -28.99 9.45
CA ILE A 347 0.03 -29.15 10.41
C ILE A 347 -0.07 -30.47 11.17
N SER A 348 1.09 -30.91 11.67
CA SER A 348 1.21 -31.90 12.73
C SER A 348 2.35 -31.51 13.66
N VAL A 349 2.11 -31.55 14.97
CA VAL A 349 3.15 -31.24 15.97
C VAL A 349 3.23 -32.36 16.98
N LYS A 350 4.47 -32.78 17.25
CA LYS A 350 4.74 -33.81 18.24
C LYS A 350 5.82 -33.32 19.21
N ARG A 351 5.54 -33.41 20.49
CA ARG A 351 6.53 -33.16 21.53
C ARG A 351 7.51 -34.32 21.61
N THR A 352 8.78 -34.01 21.77
CA THR A 352 9.86 -34.96 21.92
C THR A 352 10.70 -34.65 23.17
N ASP A 353 11.62 -35.54 23.57
CA ASP A 353 12.52 -35.32 24.68
C ASP A 353 13.47 -34.12 24.46
N PHE A 354 13.73 -33.77 23.22
CA PHE A 354 14.66 -32.70 22.81
C PHE A 354 13.97 -31.38 22.43
N GLY A 355 12.66 -31.37 22.30
CA GLY A 355 11.87 -30.24 21.87
C GLY A 355 10.64 -30.67 21.06
N TYR A 356 10.52 -30.23 19.82
CA TYR A 356 9.35 -30.49 18.98
C TYR A 356 9.72 -30.99 17.58
N THR A 357 8.86 -31.81 17.00
CA THR A 357 8.85 -32.09 15.57
C THR A 357 7.61 -31.44 14.99
N LEU A 358 7.79 -30.52 14.09
CA LEU A 358 6.76 -29.81 13.35
C LEU A 358 6.72 -30.30 11.91
N GLY A 359 5.58 -30.81 11.46
CA GLY A 359 5.25 -31.02 10.06
C GLY A 359 4.37 -29.90 9.57
N VAL A 360 4.81 -29.19 8.55
CA VAL A 360 3.97 -28.23 7.81
C VAL A 360 3.77 -28.80 6.41
N HIS A 361 2.53 -29.19 6.12
CA HIS A 361 2.15 -29.93 4.91
C HIS A 361 1.38 -29.00 3.99
N ILE A 362 2.01 -28.61 2.88
CA ILE A 362 1.44 -27.65 1.93
C ILE A 362 0.94 -28.38 0.70
N ALA A 363 -0.20 -27.97 0.19
CA ALA A 363 -0.77 -28.49 -1.05
C ALA A 363 0.27 -28.49 -2.18
N ASP A 364 0.50 -29.64 -2.81
CA ASP A 364 1.51 -29.77 -3.88
C ASP A 364 0.97 -29.28 -5.23
N VAL A 365 0.68 -27.98 -5.29
CA VAL A 365 0.18 -27.32 -6.51
C VAL A 365 1.11 -27.53 -7.69
N SER A 366 2.44 -27.60 -7.46
CA SER A 366 3.44 -27.81 -8.51
C SER A 366 3.35 -29.19 -9.17
N HIS A 367 2.65 -30.14 -8.55
CA HIS A 367 2.32 -31.42 -9.16
C HIS A 367 1.27 -31.29 -10.26
N TYR A 368 0.24 -30.47 -10.05
CA TYR A 368 -0.87 -30.25 -10.96
C TYR A 368 -0.57 -29.18 -12.01
N VAL A 369 0.04 -28.07 -11.59
CA VAL A 369 0.36 -26.91 -12.43
C VAL A 369 1.78 -27.05 -12.96
N LYS A 370 1.92 -27.68 -14.13
CA LYS A 370 3.23 -27.92 -14.76
C LYS A 370 3.76 -26.66 -15.43
N GLU A 371 5.07 -26.49 -15.41
CA GLU A 371 5.78 -25.37 -16.05
C GLU A 371 5.41 -25.25 -17.54
N GLY A 372 4.96 -24.07 -17.95
CA GLY A 372 4.58 -23.76 -19.33
C GLY A 372 3.24 -24.37 -19.79
N SER A 373 2.42 -24.91 -18.86
CA SER A 373 1.05 -25.31 -19.17
C SER A 373 0.12 -24.10 -19.26
N ALA A 374 -1.06 -24.27 -19.85
CA ALA A 374 -2.05 -23.18 -19.94
C ALA A 374 -2.46 -22.67 -18.54
N ILE A 375 -2.59 -23.57 -17.56
CA ILE A 375 -2.86 -23.21 -16.17
C ILE A 375 -1.71 -22.38 -15.60
N ASP A 376 -0.47 -22.74 -15.89
CA ASP A 376 0.71 -22.03 -15.41
C ASP A 376 0.83 -20.62 -15.97
N GLU A 377 0.61 -20.47 -17.29
CA GLU A 377 0.61 -19.15 -17.94
C GLU A 377 -0.46 -18.24 -17.40
N GLU A 378 -1.65 -18.77 -17.10
CA GLU A 378 -2.71 -17.98 -16.47
C GLU A 378 -2.43 -17.71 -14.98
N ALA A 379 -1.84 -18.65 -14.26
CA ALA A 379 -1.50 -18.46 -12.86
C ALA A 379 -0.46 -17.35 -12.65
N ILE A 380 0.59 -17.27 -13.48
CA ILE A 380 1.57 -16.17 -13.42
C ILE A 380 0.95 -14.83 -13.84
N ASN A 381 0.05 -14.83 -14.84
CA ASN A 381 -0.69 -13.65 -15.28
C ASN A 381 -1.56 -13.07 -14.15
N ARG A 382 -2.21 -13.94 -13.36
CA ARG A 382 -2.97 -13.54 -12.16
C ARG A 382 -2.04 -13.16 -11.00
N GLY A 383 -1.01 -13.96 -10.76
CA GLY A 383 0.02 -13.78 -9.73
C GLY A 383 -0.45 -14.07 -8.31
N THR A 384 -1.70 -13.77 -8.00
CA THR A 384 -2.35 -14.01 -6.71
C THR A 384 -3.86 -14.10 -6.86
N SER A 385 -4.54 -14.77 -5.92
CA SER A 385 -5.99 -14.62 -5.74
C SER A 385 -6.31 -13.21 -5.24
N VAL A 386 -7.50 -12.68 -5.56
CA VAL A 386 -7.98 -11.36 -5.14
C VAL A 386 -9.25 -11.53 -4.32
N TYR A 387 -9.29 -10.92 -3.14
CA TYR A 387 -10.34 -11.12 -2.15
C TYR A 387 -11.22 -9.89 -2.02
N PHE A 388 -12.47 -9.99 -2.46
CA PHE A 388 -13.49 -8.97 -2.22
C PHE A 388 -14.43 -9.41 -1.08
N ALA A 389 -15.20 -8.49 -0.54
CA ALA A 389 -16.13 -8.80 0.55
C ALA A 389 -17.19 -9.85 0.18
N ASP A 390 -17.59 -9.90 -1.10
CA ASP A 390 -18.66 -10.78 -1.62
C ASP A 390 -18.15 -12.02 -2.36
N ARG A 391 -16.88 -12.04 -2.78
CA ARG A 391 -16.31 -13.12 -3.60
C ARG A 391 -14.79 -13.14 -3.62
N VAL A 392 -14.25 -14.25 -4.06
CA VAL A 392 -12.83 -14.40 -4.40
C VAL A 392 -12.68 -14.54 -5.92
N ILE A 393 -11.70 -13.85 -6.50
CA ILE A 393 -11.21 -14.12 -7.86
C ILE A 393 -9.98 -15.01 -7.69
N PRO A 394 -10.10 -16.33 -7.90
CA PRO A 394 -9.03 -17.26 -7.58
C PRO A 394 -7.91 -17.23 -8.59
N MET A 395 -6.67 -17.52 -8.14
CA MET A 395 -5.51 -17.67 -9.00
C MET A 395 -5.62 -18.92 -9.88
N LEU A 396 -6.18 -20.00 -9.35
CA LEU A 396 -6.37 -21.29 -10.02
C LEU A 396 -7.85 -21.62 -10.19
N PRO A 397 -8.26 -22.36 -11.22
CA PRO A 397 -9.63 -22.86 -11.36
C PRO A 397 -10.10 -23.66 -10.14
N GLU A 398 -11.39 -23.57 -9.81
CA GLU A 398 -11.95 -24.14 -8.57
C GLU A 398 -11.79 -25.65 -8.46
N VAL A 399 -11.79 -26.38 -9.58
CA VAL A 399 -11.53 -27.83 -9.58
C VAL A 399 -10.15 -28.16 -8.99
N LEU A 400 -9.21 -27.26 -9.10
CA LEU A 400 -7.88 -27.36 -8.48
C LEU A 400 -7.86 -26.73 -7.09
N SER A 401 -8.22 -25.44 -6.99
CA SER A 401 -8.08 -24.68 -5.74
C SER A 401 -8.94 -25.24 -4.61
N ASN A 402 -10.18 -25.66 -4.89
CA ASN A 402 -11.12 -26.19 -3.90
C ASN A 402 -11.16 -27.72 -3.88
N GLY A 403 -10.64 -28.35 -4.96
CA GLY A 403 -10.72 -29.80 -5.22
C GLY A 403 -9.38 -30.50 -5.04
N ALA A 404 -8.65 -30.73 -6.15
CA ALA A 404 -7.48 -31.60 -6.17
C ALA A 404 -6.35 -31.10 -5.24
N CYS A 405 -6.08 -29.79 -5.22
CA CYS A 405 -5.03 -29.20 -4.40
C CYS A 405 -5.46 -29.04 -2.93
N SER A 406 -6.70 -28.66 -2.66
CA SER A 406 -7.19 -28.40 -1.30
C SER A 406 -7.03 -29.60 -0.38
N LEU A 407 -6.44 -29.41 0.80
CA LEU A 407 -6.15 -30.45 1.78
C LEU A 407 -7.38 -30.89 2.58
N ASN A 408 -8.48 -31.20 1.87
CA ASN A 408 -9.73 -31.62 2.44
C ASN A 408 -9.61 -32.87 3.33
N ALA A 409 -10.23 -32.84 4.51
CA ALA A 409 -10.16 -33.92 5.49
C ALA A 409 -10.76 -35.23 4.98
N GLY A 410 -10.19 -36.36 5.43
CA GLY A 410 -10.68 -37.72 5.13
C GLY A 410 -10.32 -38.22 3.74
N THR A 411 -9.55 -37.46 2.94
CA THR A 411 -9.11 -37.88 1.61
C THR A 411 -7.59 -37.84 1.51
N ASP A 412 -7.03 -38.75 0.70
CA ASP A 412 -5.59 -38.76 0.41
C ASP A 412 -5.25 -37.55 -0.47
N LYS A 413 -4.22 -36.79 -0.09
CA LYS A 413 -3.78 -35.58 -0.78
C LYS A 413 -2.29 -35.57 -1.00
N LEU A 414 -1.88 -35.05 -2.15
CA LEU A 414 -0.48 -34.78 -2.44
C LEU A 414 -0.07 -33.48 -1.75
N ALA A 415 0.98 -33.60 -0.93
CA ALA A 415 1.53 -32.45 -0.23
C ALA A 415 3.06 -32.33 -0.46
N PHE A 416 3.55 -31.14 -0.26
CA PHE A 416 4.95 -30.86 -0.12
C PHE A 416 5.18 -30.43 1.34
N SER A 417 5.86 -31.26 2.08
CA SER A 417 5.96 -31.13 3.53
C SER A 417 7.33 -30.60 3.95
N ALA A 418 7.34 -29.56 4.77
CA ALA A 418 8.48 -29.14 5.57
C ALA A 418 8.44 -29.90 6.90
N LEU A 419 9.47 -30.73 7.14
CA LEU A 419 9.65 -31.51 8.36
C LEU A 419 10.75 -30.82 9.19
N ILE A 420 10.39 -30.23 10.33
CA ILE A 420 11.25 -29.32 11.08
C ILE A 420 11.41 -29.84 12.50
N GLU A 421 12.67 -29.98 12.94
CA GLU A 421 12.98 -30.28 14.33
C GLU A 421 13.35 -28.98 15.05
N LEU A 422 12.74 -28.73 16.20
CA LEU A 422 13.01 -27.57 17.04
C LEU A 422 13.44 -28.04 18.45
N ASP A 423 14.33 -27.27 19.06
CA ASP A 423 14.68 -27.45 20.46
C ASP A 423 13.56 -26.95 21.41
N LYS A 424 13.78 -27.08 22.73
CA LYS A 424 12.80 -26.66 23.74
C LYS A 424 12.56 -25.16 23.78
N GLU A 425 13.52 -24.40 23.29
CA GLU A 425 13.50 -22.94 23.17
C GLU A 425 12.88 -22.48 21.83
N GLY A 426 12.49 -23.42 20.94
CA GLY A 426 11.86 -23.12 19.66
C GLY A 426 12.84 -22.73 18.56
N HIS A 427 14.13 -23.01 18.70
CA HIS A 427 15.09 -22.80 17.61
C HIS A 427 15.11 -23.98 16.66
N ILE A 428 15.11 -23.70 15.37
CA ILE A 428 15.20 -24.72 14.33
C ILE A 428 16.58 -25.37 14.38
N THR A 429 16.62 -26.67 14.64
CA THR A 429 17.84 -27.47 14.70
C THR A 429 18.09 -28.28 13.44
N LYS A 430 17.00 -28.68 12.76
CA LYS A 430 17.06 -29.41 11.49
C LYS A 430 15.78 -29.22 10.71
N TYR A 431 15.88 -29.30 9.39
CA TYR A 431 14.75 -29.25 8.49
C TYR A 431 15.00 -30.10 7.24
N ASP A 432 13.92 -30.64 6.68
CA ASP A 432 13.94 -31.39 5.42
C ASP A 432 12.64 -31.12 4.65
N PHE A 433 12.70 -31.19 3.33
CA PHE A 433 11.56 -31.00 2.46
C PHE A 433 11.30 -32.27 1.66
N LYS A 434 10.09 -32.79 1.73
CA LYS A 434 9.68 -34.05 1.10
C LYS A 434 8.35 -33.91 0.35
N LYS A 435 8.27 -34.58 -0.80
CA LYS A 435 7.00 -34.90 -1.41
C LYS A 435 6.31 -35.98 -0.59
N THR A 436 5.10 -35.72 -0.16
CA THR A 436 4.36 -36.59 0.78
C THR A 436 2.97 -36.92 0.29
N ILE A 437 2.38 -37.97 0.86
CA ILE A 437 0.96 -38.22 0.81
C ILE A 437 0.41 -38.10 2.22
N ILE A 438 -0.58 -37.27 2.39
CA ILE A 438 -1.22 -37.00 3.67
C ILE A 438 -2.70 -37.34 3.62
N ASN A 439 -3.30 -37.50 4.81
CA ASN A 439 -4.74 -37.59 5.00
C ASN A 439 -5.11 -36.79 6.23
N SER A 440 -5.61 -35.57 6.04
CA SER A 440 -6.04 -34.70 7.13
C SER A 440 -7.15 -35.36 7.93
N LYS A 441 -7.00 -35.46 9.25
CA LYS A 441 -7.97 -36.12 10.14
C LYS A 441 -9.13 -35.21 10.52
N VAL A 442 -8.88 -33.90 10.58
CA VAL A 442 -9.86 -32.91 11.00
C VAL A 442 -9.74 -31.67 10.11
N ARG A 443 -10.86 -31.21 9.56
CA ARG A 443 -10.99 -29.85 9.08
C ARG A 443 -11.28 -28.96 10.29
N GLY A 444 -10.24 -28.26 10.79
CA GLY A 444 -10.34 -27.32 11.87
C GLY A 444 -10.95 -25.99 11.41
N VAL A 445 -11.59 -25.30 12.35
CA VAL A 445 -12.16 -23.97 12.17
C VAL A 445 -11.60 -23.07 13.26
N TYR A 446 -11.11 -21.89 12.92
CA TYR A 446 -10.50 -20.95 13.89
C TYR A 446 -11.38 -20.73 15.12
N SER A 447 -12.68 -20.48 14.96
CA SER A 447 -13.61 -20.28 16.09
C SER A 447 -13.70 -21.50 17.00
N GLU A 448 -13.75 -22.73 16.45
CA GLU A 448 -13.82 -23.97 17.24
C GLU A 448 -12.50 -24.20 18.00
N VAL A 449 -11.37 -23.92 17.36
CA VAL A 449 -10.06 -24.06 18.01
C VAL A 449 -9.90 -23.01 19.10
N ASN A 450 -10.33 -21.78 18.91
CA ASN A 450 -10.35 -20.76 19.95
C ASN A 450 -11.20 -21.20 21.15
N GLU A 451 -12.40 -21.79 20.95
CA GLU A 451 -13.23 -22.38 22.03
C GLU A 451 -12.50 -23.51 22.77
N ILE A 452 -11.74 -24.35 22.06
CA ILE A 452 -10.92 -25.41 22.70
C ILE A 452 -9.81 -24.79 23.58
N LEU A 453 -9.10 -23.80 23.06
CA LEU A 453 -8.00 -23.14 23.76
C LEU A 453 -8.49 -22.37 25.00
N ASP A 454 -9.67 -21.74 24.91
CA ASP A 454 -10.33 -21.02 25.99
C ASP A 454 -11.03 -21.95 27.00
N GLY A 455 -11.13 -23.26 26.72
CA GLY A 455 -11.81 -24.24 27.58
C GLY A 455 -13.35 -24.11 27.56
N THR A 456 -13.92 -23.48 26.57
CA THR A 456 -15.38 -23.23 26.39
C THR A 456 -16.02 -24.15 25.35
N ALA A 457 -15.22 -25.01 24.69
CA ALA A 457 -15.68 -25.88 23.61
C ALA A 457 -16.75 -26.89 24.06
N SER A 458 -17.74 -27.11 23.22
CA SER A 458 -18.77 -28.14 23.44
C SER A 458 -18.20 -29.55 23.34
N GLU A 459 -18.90 -30.52 23.93
CA GLU A 459 -18.53 -31.94 23.83
C GLU A 459 -18.44 -32.41 22.36
N GLU A 460 -19.30 -31.89 21.48
CA GLU A 460 -19.29 -32.18 20.05
C GLU A 460 -17.96 -31.72 19.42
N ILE A 461 -17.51 -30.49 19.71
CA ILE A 461 -16.24 -29.95 19.22
C ILE A 461 -15.08 -30.79 19.76
N LEU A 462 -15.04 -31.07 21.05
CA LEU A 462 -13.99 -31.90 21.66
C LEU A 462 -13.89 -33.28 21.00
N ASN A 463 -15.04 -33.93 20.73
CA ASN A 463 -15.09 -35.21 20.02
C ASN A 463 -14.59 -35.12 18.56
N LYS A 464 -14.92 -34.04 17.86
CA LYS A 464 -14.41 -33.79 16.51
C LYS A 464 -12.88 -33.70 16.49
N TYR A 465 -12.28 -33.02 17.43
CA TYR A 465 -10.82 -32.83 17.48
C TYR A 465 -10.08 -33.92 18.22
N ALA A 466 -10.74 -34.89 18.84
CA ALA A 466 -10.12 -35.97 19.61
C ALA A 466 -8.97 -36.67 18.85
N PRO A 467 -9.04 -36.96 17.53
CA PRO A 467 -7.95 -37.63 16.80
C PRO A 467 -6.65 -36.83 16.71
N VAL A 468 -6.72 -35.49 16.90
CA VAL A 468 -5.62 -34.57 16.71
C VAL A 468 -5.33 -33.71 17.95
N MET A 469 -6.04 -33.94 19.05
CA MET A 469 -5.98 -33.11 20.26
C MET A 469 -4.56 -32.99 20.82
N GLU A 470 -3.81 -34.06 20.87
CA GLU A 470 -2.42 -34.05 21.36
C GLU A 470 -1.52 -33.19 20.47
N SER A 471 -1.70 -33.29 19.15
CA SER A 471 -0.97 -32.48 18.16
C SER A 471 -1.37 -31.01 18.26
N LEU A 472 -2.64 -30.70 18.44
CA LEU A 472 -3.16 -29.35 18.61
C LEU A 472 -2.60 -28.68 19.88
N MET A 473 -2.60 -29.38 21.02
CA MET A 473 -2.06 -28.83 22.27
C MET A 473 -0.55 -28.65 22.20
N SER A 474 0.16 -29.56 21.53
CA SER A 474 1.62 -29.41 21.27
C SER A 474 1.89 -28.23 20.34
N ALA A 475 1.03 -27.98 19.35
CA ALA A 475 1.10 -26.83 18.45
C ALA A 475 0.89 -25.52 19.21
N LYS A 476 -0.06 -25.47 20.16
CA LYS A 476 -0.27 -24.29 21.01
C LYS A 476 0.97 -23.98 21.85
N GLU A 477 1.52 -25.00 22.53
CA GLU A 477 2.72 -24.84 23.35
C GLU A 477 3.91 -24.31 22.51
N LEU A 478 4.12 -24.88 21.32
CA LEU A 478 5.16 -24.44 20.41
C LEU A 478 4.90 -23.01 19.91
N ALA A 479 3.65 -22.67 19.57
CA ALA A 479 3.30 -21.33 19.07
C ALA A 479 3.59 -20.24 20.12
N ASP A 480 3.33 -20.51 21.39
CA ASP A 480 3.63 -19.57 22.49
C ASP A 480 5.14 -19.29 22.58
N ILE A 481 5.96 -20.34 22.47
CA ILE A 481 7.42 -20.23 22.46
C ILE A 481 7.89 -19.41 21.24
N LEU A 482 7.38 -19.72 20.06
CA LEU A 482 7.75 -19.02 18.82
C LEU A 482 7.32 -17.55 18.84
N LYS A 483 6.14 -17.26 19.38
CA LYS A 483 5.65 -15.89 19.57
C LYS A 483 6.54 -15.10 20.53
N ALA A 484 6.93 -15.70 21.64
CA ALA A 484 7.86 -15.08 22.58
C ALA A 484 9.23 -14.79 21.91
N ASN A 485 9.74 -15.73 21.10
CA ASN A 485 10.96 -15.54 20.33
C ASN A 485 10.83 -14.43 19.29
N SER A 486 9.68 -14.30 18.62
CA SER A 486 9.40 -13.23 17.66
C SER A 486 9.41 -11.86 18.34
N ALA A 487 8.76 -11.73 19.48
CA ALA A 487 8.78 -10.52 20.29
C ALA A 487 10.21 -10.17 20.77
N ALA A 488 10.98 -11.18 21.24
CA ALA A 488 12.37 -10.99 21.67
C ALA A 488 13.29 -10.54 20.52
N ARG A 489 13.02 -10.94 19.27
CA ARG A 489 13.73 -10.43 18.08
C ARG A 489 13.34 -9.01 17.71
N GLY A 490 12.23 -8.49 18.26
CA GLY A 490 11.71 -7.18 17.95
C GLY A 490 10.81 -7.15 16.71
N THR A 491 10.12 -8.25 16.41
CA THR A 491 9.05 -8.26 15.42
C THR A 491 8.01 -7.21 15.78
N MET A 492 7.64 -6.34 14.83
CA MET A 492 6.67 -5.29 15.05
C MET A 492 5.25 -5.84 14.91
N GLU A 493 4.49 -5.85 15.99
CA GLU A 493 3.05 -6.11 15.96
C GLU A 493 2.35 -4.81 15.55
N LEU A 494 2.02 -4.68 14.27
CA LEU A 494 1.24 -3.57 13.72
C LEU A 494 -0.17 -4.09 13.44
N ASP A 495 -1.16 -3.46 14.04
CA ASP A 495 -2.56 -3.74 13.71
C ASP A 495 -2.81 -3.33 12.25
N SER A 496 -3.23 -4.29 11.43
CA SER A 496 -3.55 -4.04 10.02
C SER A 496 -4.80 -3.17 9.86
N GLY A 497 -5.65 -3.11 10.89
CA GLY A 497 -6.93 -2.40 10.85
C GLY A 497 -7.89 -2.96 9.80
N GLU A 498 -7.76 -4.24 9.46
CA GLU A 498 -8.65 -4.92 8.52
C GLU A 498 -10.09 -4.97 9.03
N SER A 499 -11.04 -4.83 8.11
CA SER A 499 -12.47 -4.90 8.39
C SER A 499 -13.06 -6.22 7.90
N LYS A 500 -14.02 -6.73 8.65
CA LYS A 500 -14.88 -7.85 8.22
C LYS A 500 -16.24 -7.31 7.85
N PHE A 501 -16.64 -7.51 6.59
CA PHE A 501 -17.93 -7.10 6.06
C PHE A 501 -18.96 -8.20 6.25
N ILE A 502 -20.15 -7.83 6.71
CA ILE A 502 -21.31 -8.72 6.80
C ILE A 502 -22.29 -8.32 5.72
N LEU A 503 -22.58 -9.24 4.81
CA LEU A 503 -23.46 -9.02 3.67
C LEU A 503 -24.78 -9.75 3.86
N ASP A 504 -25.87 -9.17 3.33
CA ASP A 504 -27.16 -9.83 3.25
C ASP A 504 -27.24 -10.83 2.08
N GLU A 505 -28.40 -11.47 1.86
CA GLU A 505 -28.65 -12.44 0.79
C GLU A 505 -28.48 -11.82 -0.62
N ASN A 506 -28.58 -10.50 -0.75
CA ASN A 506 -28.42 -9.75 -2.00
C ASN A 506 -26.98 -9.25 -2.21
N GLY A 507 -26.09 -9.47 -1.23
CA GLY A 507 -24.71 -9.00 -1.23
C GLY A 507 -24.55 -7.53 -0.83
N ILE A 508 -25.56 -6.95 -0.16
CA ILE A 508 -25.52 -5.59 0.38
C ILE A 508 -24.84 -5.62 1.75
N CYS A 509 -23.93 -4.70 1.99
CA CYS A 509 -23.25 -4.57 3.27
C CYS A 509 -24.19 -4.05 4.34
N ILE A 510 -24.44 -4.88 5.37
CA ILE A 510 -25.37 -4.59 6.48
C ILE A 510 -24.64 -4.34 7.80
N ASP A 511 -23.38 -4.75 7.92
CA ASP A 511 -22.56 -4.47 9.11
C ASP A 511 -21.08 -4.56 8.78
N ILE A 512 -20.26 -3.85 9.56
CA ILE A 512 -18.80 -3.84 9.45
C ILE A 512 -18.22 -3.97 10.85
N MET A 513 -17.32 -4.95 11.02
CA MET A 513 -16.63 -5.20 12.29
C MET A 513 -15.12 -5.20 12.09
N PRO A 514 -14.33 -4.74 13.06
CA PRO A 514 -12.90 -4.97 13.05
C PRO A 514 -12.58 -6.47 13.01
N ARG A 515 -11.64 -6.87 12.19
CA ARG A 515 -11.14 -8.25 12.18
C ARG A 515 -10.18 -8.44 13.35
N VAL A 516 -10.54 -9.31 14.28
CA VAL A 516 -9.70 -9.66 15.42
C VAL A 516 -9.02 -11.00 15.15
N SER A 517 -7.70 -11.04 15.24
CA SER A 517 -6.94 -12.30 15.16
C SER A 517 -6.95 -12.98 16.52
N GLY A 518 -7.54 -14.19 16.58
CA GLY A 518 -7.58 -15.02 17.79
C GLY A 518 -6.29 -15.82 18.00
N GLU A 519 -6.26 -16.63 19.06
CA GLU A 519 -5.12 -17.49 19.36
C GLU A 519 -4.88 -18.56 18.30
N ALA A 520 -5.94 -19.09 17.68
CA ALA A 520 -5.84 -20.10 16.64
C ALA A 520 -5.21 -19.56 15.36
N GLU A 521 -5.55 -18.33 14.97
CA GLU A 521 -4.94 -17.63 13.84
C GLU A 521 -3.45 -17.38 14.08
N GLN A 522 -3.08 -16.92 15.27
CA GLN A 522 -1.69 -16.67 15.67
C GLN A 522 -0.90 -17.97 15.73
N LEU A 523 -1.52 -19.08 16.18
CA LEU A 523 -0.90 -20.41 16.19
C LEU A 523 -0.48 -20.81 14.76
N ILE A 524 -1.39 -20.75 13.80
CA ILE A 524 -1.10 -21.11 12.41
C ILE A 524 -0.06 -20.17 11.81
N GLU A 525 -0.16 -18.87 12.07
CA GLU A 525 0.82 -17.88 11.63
C GLU A 525 2.24 -18.26 12.05
N GLN A 526 2.45 -18.62 13.32
CA GLN A 526 3.80 -19.00 13.82
C GLN A 526 4.32 -20.29 13.15
N MET A 527 3.45 -21.27 12.87
CA MET A 527 3.84 -22.49 12.13
C MET A 527 4.23 -22.16 10.69
N MET A 528 3.46 -21.29 10.02
CA MET A 528 3.71 -20.88 8.64
C MET A 528 5.00 -20.04 8.54
N VAL A 529 5.20 -19.09 9.45
CA VAL A 529 6.45 -18.31 9.51
C VAL A 529 7.67 -19.22 9.69
N THR A 530 7.56 -20.23 10.55
CA THR A 530 8.64 -21.21 10.78
C THR A 530 8.98 -22.00 9.51
N ALA A 531 7.97 -22.48 8.78
CA ALA A 531 8.17 -23.19 7.52
C ALA A 531 8.76 -22.26 6.42
N ASN A 532 8.32 -21.02 6.37
CA ASN A 532 8.85 -20.02 5.44
C ASN A 532 10.33 -19.71 5.70
N ILE A 533 10.73 -19.60 6.96
CA ILE A 533 12.15 -19.46 7.38
C ILE A 533 12.94 -20.70 6.96
N ALA A 534 12.41 -21.90 7.23
CA ALA A 534 13.07 -23.15 6.88
C ALA A 534 13.29 -23.27 5.36
N ALA A 535 12.30 -22.87 4.54
CA ALA A 535 12.40 -22.88 3.09
C ALA A 535 13.47 -21.90 2.57
N ALA A 536 13.53 -20.70 3.12
CA ALA A 536 14.58 -19.72 2.78
C ALA A 536 15.97 -20.26 3.12
N LYS A 537 16.16 -20.79 4.34
CA LYS A 537 17.43 -21.40 4.76
C LYS A 537 17.84 -22.60 3.91
N PHE A 538 16.88 -23.49 3.62
CA PHE A 538 17.15 -24.65 2.75
C PHE A 538 17.68 -24.22 1.37
N SER A 539 17.10 -23.18 0.79
CA SER A 539 17.57 -22.67 -0.50
C SER A 539 18.98 -22.09 -0.42
N LEU A 540 19.32 -21.37 0.66
CA LEU A 540 20.64 -20.80 0.90
C LEU A 540 21.71 -21.89 1.10
N ASP A 541 21.43 -22.89 1.93
CA ASP A 541 22.34 -24.01 2.20
C ASP A 541 22.71 -24.79 0.92
N HIS A 542 21.73 -24.95 0.02
CA HIS A 542 21.93 -25.67 -1.25
C HIS A 542 22.23 -24.73 -2.42
N LYS A 543 22.28 -23.40 -2.18
CA LYS A 543 22.54 -22.38 -3.18
C LYS A 543 21.58 -22.46 -4.37
N LEU A 544 20.31 -22.67 -4.13
CA LEU A 544 19.26 -22.74 -5.15
C LEU A 544 18.84 -21.32 -5.59
N PRO A 545 18.40 -21.12 -6.83
CA PRO A 545 17.73 -19.89 -7.22
C PRO A 545 16.37 -19.86 -6.54
N PHE A 546 16.04 -18.73 -5.93
CA PHE A 546 14.86 -18.69 -5.06
C PHE A 546 14.16 -17.33 -5.11
N LEU A 547 12.93 -17.29 -4.61
CA LEU A 547 12.18 -16.05 -4.39
C LEU A 547 12.12 -15.80 -2.88
N TYR A 548 12.76 -14.73 -2.45
CA TYR A 548 12.68 -14.26 -1.06
C TYR A 548 11.58 -13.22 -0.92
N ARG A 549 10.94 -13.19 0.24
CA ARG A 549 10.06 -12.09 0.64
C ARG A 549 10.89 -11.08 1.41
N VAL A 550 11.28 -10.01 0.75
CA VAL A 550 12.18 -9.00 1.31
C VAL A 550 11.42 -7.75 1.74
N HIS A 551 11.89 -7.15 2.82
CA HIS A 551 11.38 -5.90 3.36
C HIS A 551 12.56 -5.03 3.78
N GLY A 552 12.77 -3.94 3.06
CA GLY A 552 13.93 -3.05 3.25
C GLY A 552 13.89 -2.27 4.56
N THR A 553 15.03 -1.68 4.91
CA THR A 553 15.13 -0.74 6.04
C THR A 553 14.38 0.54 5.72
N PRO A 554 13.78 1.22 6.71
CA PRO A 554 13.06 2.47 6.50
C PRO A 554 13.92 3.58 5.89
N ASP A 555 13.31 4.38 5.00
CA ASP A 555 13.97 5.58 4.44
C ASP A 555 14.38 6.53 5.57
N PRO A 556 15.67 6.93 5.66
CA PRO A 556 16.15 7.84 6.70
C PRO A 556 15.34 9.15 6.82
N LYS A 557 14.83 9.70 5.71
CA LYS A 557 14.00 10.91 5.72
C LYS A 557 12.67 10.67 6.42
N ARG A 558 12.05 9.52 6.17
CA ARG A 558 10.80 9.13 6.83
C ARG A 558 11.01 8.87 8.31
N VAL A 559 12.18 8.33 8.68
CA VAL A 559 12.57 8.17 10.10
C VAL A 559 12.72 9.55 10.78
N GLU A 560 13.35 10.53 10.12
CA GLU A 560 13.44 11.90 10.64
C GLU A 560 12.06 12.55 10.86
N GLU A 561 11.12 12.32 9.95
CA GLU A 561 9.74 12.77 10.08
C GLU A 561 9.02 12.08 11.27
N LEU A 562 9.23 10.77 11.43
CA LEU A 562 8.71 10.02 12.59
C LEU A 562 9.31 10.54 13.90
N VAL A 563 10.62 10.78 13.97
CA VAL A 563 11.29 11.38 15.14
C VAL A 563 10.69 12.74 15.49
N THR A 564 10.43 13.56 14.47
CA THR A 564 9.79 14.87 14.66
C THR A 564 8.39 14.73 15.26
N LEU A 565 7.61 13.78 14.77
CA LEU A 565 6.28 13.48 15.31
C LEU A 565 6.36 13.02 16.77
N LEU A 566 7.21 12.04 17.07
CA LEU A 566 7.38 11.49 18.42
C LEU A 566 7.78 12.58 19.43
N GLN A 567 8.66 13.51 19.02
CA GLN A 567 9.02 14.66 19.84
C GLN A 567 7.83 15.60 20.10
N LEU A 568 6.96 15.81 19.10
CA LEU A 568 5.76 16.64 19.26
C LEU A 568 4.76 16.03 20.23
N VAL A 569 4.55 14.72 20.18
CA VAL A 569 3.63 14.02 21.09
C VAL A 569 4.30 13.63 22.42
N GLY A 570 5.56 14.03 22.64
CA GLY A 570 6.28 13.81 23.90
C GLY A 570 6.74 12.37 24.14
N VAL A 571 6.83 11.54 23.10
CA VAL A 571 7.29 10.15 23.18
C VAL A 571 8.81 10.11 23.03
N PRO A 572 9.56 9.56 24.02
CA PRO A 572 11.00 9.37 23.89
C PRO A 572 11.34 8.44 22.71
N CYS A 573 12.34 8.83 21.88
CA CYS A 573 12.67 8.12 20.64
C CYS A 573 14.19 8.12 20.35
N LYS A 574 15.01 8.07 21.39
CA LYS A 574 16.48 8.11 21.22
C LYS A 574 17.02 6.94 20.41
N GLU A 575 16.33 5.80 20.48
CA GLU A 575 16.68 4.53 19.88
C GLU A 575 16.76 4.63 18.35
N ILE A 576 15.82 5.35 17.75
CA ILE A 576 15.75 5.51 16.28
C ILE A 576 16.52 6.74 15.76
N VAL A 577 17.17 7.52 16.62
CA VAL A 577 18.03 8.67 16.25
C VAL A 577 19.46 8.24 15.96
N LYS A 578 19.69 7.06 15.47
CA LYS A 578 21.00 6.52 15.07
C LYS A 578 21.03 6.27 13.56
N PRO A 579 22.21 6.17 12.93
CA PRO A 579 22.31 6.03 11.46
C PRO A 579 21.56 4.83 10.88
N ASN A 580 21.52 3.71 11.59
CA ASN A 580 20.86 2.48 11.17
C ASN A 580 20.04 1.92 12.33
N PRO A 581 18.81 2.42 12.55
CA PRO A 581 17.95 1.84 13.58
C PRO A 581 17.49 0.44 13.19
N GLU A 582 17.46 -0.45 14.16
CA GLU A 582 17.03 -1.83 14.00
C GLU A 582 15.54 -1.99 14.31
N THR A 583 14.96 -3.12 13.95
CA THR A 583 13.52 -3.39 14.15
C THR A 583 13.13 -3.29 15.63
N GLN A 584 13.99 -3.76 16.55
CA GLN A 584 13.78 -3.67 18.00
C GLN A 584 13.62 -2.22 18.49
N ASP A 585 14.30 -1.26 17.85
CA ASP A 585 14.20 0.15 18.22
C ASP A 585 12.80 0.70 17.95
N PHE A 586 12.17 0.26 16.86
CA PHE A 586 10.80 0.63 16.49
C PHE A 586 9.77 -0.13 17.32
N ALA A 587 9.98 -1.42 17.58
CA ALA A 587 9.13 -2.21 18.46
C ALA A 587 9.06 -1.60 19.87
N ALA A 588 10.19 -1.14 20.43
CA ALA A 588 10.22 -0.47 21.72
C ALA A 588 9.41 0.84 21.74
N ILE A 589 9.26 1.52 20.61
CA ILE A 589 8.40 2.70 20.49
C ILE A 589 6.93 2.28 20.52
N LEU A 590 6.55 1.23 19.80
CA LEU A 590 5.18 0.71 19.79
C LEU A 590 4.76 0.27 21.19
N ASP A 591 5.61 -0.47 21.90
CA ASP A 591 5.35 -0.89 23.29
C ASP A 591 5.19 0.32 24.23
N ARG A 592 5.98 1.36 24.02
CA ARG A 592 5.94 2.59 24.84
C ARG A 592 4.66 3.37 24.65
N VAL A 593 4.06 3.34 23.47
CA VAL A 593 2.82 4.08 23.17
C VAL A 593 1.56 3.26 23.41
N ARG A 594 1.67 1.97 23.66
CA ARG A 594 0.55 1.05 23.89
C ARG A 594 -0.35 1.57 25.01
N GLY A 595 -1.66 1.71 24.75
CA GLY A 595 -2.64 2.26 25.68
C GLY A 595 -2.57 3.78 25.89
N LEU A 596 -1.69 4.50 25.18
CA LEU A 596 -1.65 5.98 25.21
C LEU A 596 -2.56 6.58 24.14
N PRO A 597 -3.07 7.79 24.33
CA PRO A 597 -3.90 8.47 23.33
C PRO A 597 -3.23 8.67 21.96
N CYS A 598 -1.92 8.62 21.90
CA CYS A 598 -1.15 8.76 20.66
C CYS A 598 -0.81 7.42 19.98
N GLU A 599 -1.24 6.27 20.52
CA GLU A 599 -0.90 4.95 19.99
C GLU A 599 -1.26 4.81 18.51
N THR A 600 -2.51 5.07 18.15
CA THR A 600 -2.99 4.95 16.76
C THR A 600 -2.19 5.85 15.81
N LEU A 601 -1.92 7.10 16.22
CA LEU A 601 -1.13 8.04 15.42
C LEU A 601 0.29 7.53 15.18
N VAL A 602 0.95 7.07 16.25
CA VAL A 602 2.34 6.61 16.17
C VAL A 602 2.43 5.34 15.36
N SER A 603 1.52 4.37 15.57
CA SER A 603 1.47 3.11 14.82
C SER A 603 1.26 3.34 13.33
N GLN A 604 0.30 4.18 12.95
CA GLN A 604 0.06 4.53 11.54
C GLN A 604 1.25 5.26 10.92
N ARG A 605 1.88 6.19 11.63
CA ARG A 605 3.05 6.91 11.11
C ARG A 605 4.24 5.99 10.97
N LEU A 606 4.44 5.08 11.92
CA LEU A 606 5.49 4.08 11.89
C LEU A 606 5.28 3.14 10.70
N LEU A 607 4.06 2.63 10.48
CA LEU A 607 3.73 1.81 9.30
C LEU A 607 4.05 2.54 7.98
N ARG A 608 3.70 3.83 7.87
CA ARG A 608 4.00 4.66 6.69
C ARG A 608 5.50 4.95 6.52
N THR A 609 6.29 4.82 7.59
CA THR A 609 7.75 4.99 7.56
C THR A 609 8.44 3.77 6.95
N MET A 610 7.82 2.59 7.09
CA MET A 610 8.34 1.34 6.56
C MET A 610 8.31 1.31 5.02
N GLU A 611 9.22 0.55 4.42
CA GLU A 611 9.14 0.19 3.02
C GLU A 611 8.02 -0.84 2.79
N LYS A 612 7.66 -1.06 1.54
CA LYS A 612 6.75 -2.15 1.17
C LYS A 612 7.55 -3.42 0.96
N ALA A 613 7.06 -4.53 1.50
CA ALA A 613 7.62 -5.83 1.19
C ALA A 613 7.42 -6.17 -0.31
N ARG A 614 8.36 -6.92 -0.89
CA ARG A 614 8.34 -7.36 -2.29
C ARG A 614 8.99 -8.72 -2.44
N TYR A 615 8.79 -9.36 -3.58
CA TYR A 615 9.55 -10.55 -3.94
C TYR A 615 10.85 -10.16 -4.64
N SER A 616 11.92 -10.90 -4.36
CA SER A 616 13.26 -10.67 -4.90
C SER A 616 14.04 -11.99 -4.99
N THR A 617 14.94 -12.08 -5.95
CA THR A 617 15.93 -13.17 -6.01
C THR A 617 17.17 -12.86 -5.14
N GLU A 618 17.31 -11.64 -4.68
CA GLU A 618 18.34 -11.22 -3.73
C GLU A 618 17.78 -11.31 -2.31
N GLU A 619 18.46 -12.04 -1.45
CA GLU A 619 18.16 -12.12 -0.02
C GLU A 619 18.72 -10.86 0.66
N THR A 620 17.83 -10.01 1.17
CA THR A 620 18.18 -8.77 1.90
C THR A 620 17.52 -8.70 3.28
N GLY A 621 16.86 -9.79 3.70
CA GLY A 621 16.12 -9.89 4.94
C GLY A 621 14.73 -9.27 4.89
N HIS A 622 14.00 -9.48 5.96
CA HIS A 622 12.65 -8.93 6.18
C HIS A 622 12.62 -8.07 7.44
N PHE A 623 12.82 -6.75 7.26
CA PHE A 623 12.97 -5.81 8.38
C PHE A 623 11.78 -5.88 9.35
N GLY A 624 10.52 -5.85 8.90
CA GLY A 624 9.34 -5.86 9.78
C GLY A 624 9.22 -7.11 10.66
N LEU A 625 9.73 -8.27 10.21
CA LEU A 625 9.73 -9.53 10.96
C LEU A 625 11.04 -9.76 11.74
N ALA A 626 12.01 -8.85 11.61
CA ALA A 626 13.35 -9.01 12.19
C ALA A 626 14.01 -10.35 11.79
N LEU A 627 13.87 -10.74 10.51
CA LEU A 627 14.40 -11.99 9.96
C LEU A 627 15.47 -11.70 8.91
N SER A 628 16.58 -12.46 8.94
CA SER A 628 17.61 -12.43 7.90
C SER A 628 17.14 -13.15 6.63
N ASP A 629 16.47 -14.29 6.79
CA ASP A 629 16.11 -15.22 5.70
C ASP A 629 14.61 -15.47 5.75
N TYR A 630 13.88 -15.03 4.69
CA TYR A 630 12.43 -15.22 4.66
C TYR A 630 11.91 -15.40 3.24
N SER A 631 10.98 -16.31 3.08
CA SER A 631 10.32 -16.60 1.81
C SER A 631 8.85 -16.91 2.03
N HIS A 632 8.07 -17.04 0.97
CA HIS A 632 6.70 -17.51 1.02
C HIS A 632 6.60 -18.90 0.39
N TYR A 633 6.38 -19.92 1.24
CA TYR A 633 6.30 -21.34 0.83
C TYR A 633 4.89 -21.92 1.02
N THR A 634 4.08 -21.30 1.89
CA THR A 634 2.95 -21.94 2.56
C THR A 634 1.58 -21.74 1.91
N SER A 635 1.48 -21.03 0.77
CA SER A 635 0.17 -20.75 0.15
C SER A 635 0.20 -20.80 -1.40
N PRO A 636 0.56 -21.92 -2.03
CA PRO A 636 0.70 -22.04 -3.48
C PRO A 636 -0.62 -22.05 -4.25
N ILE A 637 -1.76 -22.31 -3.62
CA ILE A 637 -3.09 -22.23 -4.27
C ILE A 637 -3.42 -20.79 -4.63
N ARG A 638 -3.03 -19.85 -3.76
CA ARG A 638 -3.42 -18.44 -3.89
C ARG A 638 -2.26 -17.47 -4.15
N ARG A 639 -1.00 -17.94 -4.15
CA ARG A 639 0.17 -17.09 -4.43
C ARG A 639 1.13 -17.80 -5.40
N TYR A 640 1.40 -17.22 -6.54
CA TYR A 640 2.30 -17.79 -7.55
C TYR A 640 3.77 -17.88 -7.11
N PRO A 641 4.34 -16.96 -6.28
CA PRO A 641 5.69 -17.15 -5.75
C PRO A 641 5.89 -18.47 -5.01
N ASP A 642 4.90 -18.89 -4.21
CA ASP A 642 4.93 -20.15 -3.49
C ASP A 642 4.97 -21.34 -4.47
N THR A 643 4.13 -21.34 -5.49
CA THR A 643 4.17 -22.35 -6.58
C THR A 643 5.54 -22.36 -7.27
N SER A 644 6.13 -21.19 -7.49
CA SER A 644 7.44 -21.04 -8.14
C SER A 644 8.55 -21.67 -7.31
N ILE A 645 8.61 -21.42 -6.00
CA ILE A 645 9.62 -22.02 -5.15
C ILE A 645 9.38 -23.53 -4.94
N HIS A 646 8.10 -23.98 -4.93
CA HIS A 646 7.78 -25.40 -4.91
C HIS A 646 8.38 -26.13 -6.12
N ARG A 647 8.41 -25.53 -7.31
CA ARG A 647 9.07 -26.10 -8.49
C ARG A 647 10.57 -26.24 -8.32
N VAL A 648 11.22 -25.17 -7.82
CA VAL A 648 12.67 -25.19 -7.58
C VAL A 648 13.03 -26.25 -6.56
N LEU A 649 12.30 -26.29 -5.44
CA LEU A 649 12.50 -27.30 -4.39
C LEU A 649 12.21 -28.71 -4.90
N SER A 650 11.13 -28.92 -5.66
CA SER A 650 10.77 -30.21 -6.24
C SER A 650 11.87 -30.76 -7.13
N ALA A 651 12.38 -29.95 -8.06
CA ALA A 651 13.47 -30.37 -8.96
C ALA A 651 14.71 -30.84 -8.17
N PHE A 652 15.06 -30.10 -7.08
CA PHE A 652 16.21 -30.48 -6.25
C PHE A 652 15.94 -31.73 -5.42
N VAL A 653 14.80 -31.82 -4.75
CA VAL A 653 14.44 -32.97 -3.88
C VAL A 653 14.24 -34.24 -4.68
N GLU A 654 13.81 -34.13 -5.95
CA GLU A 654 13.70 -35.26 -6.89
C GLU A 654 15.03 -35.65 -7.52
N GLY A 655 16.16 -35.01 -7.14
CA GLY A 655 17.50 -35.44 -7.47
C GLY A 655 18.22 -34.65 -8.58
N MET A 656 17.62 -33.52 -9.05
CA MET A 656 18.35 -32.65 -9.97
C MET A 656 19.51 -31.95 -9.26
N PRO A 657 20.74 -31.99 -9.81
CA PRO A 657 21.88 -31.31 -9.21
C PRO A 657 21.64 -29.80 -9.05
N ALA A 658 22.07 -29.21 -7.92
CA ALA A 658 21.87 -27.80 -7.62
C ALA A 658 22.35 -26.85 -8.73
N GLU A 659 23.41 -27.20 -9.43
CA GLU A 659 23.94 -26.43 -10.56
C GLU A 659 22.99 -26.41 -11.77
N GLU A 660 22.34 -27.53 -12.01
CA GLU A 660 21.35 -27.67 -13.09
C GLU A 660 20.05 -26.92 -12.70
N VAL A 661 19.63 -27.03 -11.45
CA VAL A 661 18.50 -26.23 -10.91
C VAL A 661 18.77 -24.75 -11.11
N ARG A 662 19.97 -24.25 -10.78
CA ARG A 662 20.36 -22.85 -10.99
C ARG A 662 20.27 -22.44 -12.45
N ARG A 663 20.86 -23.24 -13.34
CA ARG A 663 20.84 -22.95 -14.77
C ARG A 663 19.41 -22.88 -15.33
N ARG A 664 18.53 -23.79 -14.87
CA ARG A 664 17.14 -23.85 -15.35
C ARG A 664 16.25 -22.75 -14.81
N TYR A 665 16.35 -22.48 -13.51
CA TYR A 665 15.34 -21.66 -12.82
C TYR A 665 15.78 -20.25 -12.46
N ALA A 666 17.03 -19.83 -12.63
CA ALA A 666 17.47 -18.48 -12.24
C ALA A 666 16.64 -17.38 -12.92
N GLN A 667 16.52 -17.43 -14.26
CA GLN A 667 15.74 -16.45 -15.00
C GLN A 667 14.23 -16.54 -14.72
N PHE A 668 13.72 -17.74 -14.51
CA PHE A 668 12.33 -17.97 -14.10
C PHE A 668 12.03 -17.29 -12.77
N CYS A 669 12.91 -17.43 -11.77
CA CYS A 669 12.75 -16.78 -10.48
C CYS A 669 12.73 -15.24 -10.58
N GLU A 670 13.61 -14.64 -11.41
CA GLU A 670 13.61 -13.19 -11.64
C GLU A 670 12.29 -12.70 -12.23
N THR A 671 11.80 -13.41 -13.26
CA THR A 671 10.52 -13.10 -13.91
C THR A 671 9.37 -13.24 -12.92
N SER A 672 9.31 -14.37 -12.19
CA SER A 672 8.26 -14.63 -11.21
C SER A 672 8.26 -13.59 -10.08
N ALA A 673 9.43 -13.20 -9.55
CA ALA A 673 9.52 -12.18 -8.50
C ALA A 673 8.96 -10.82 -8.96
N THR A 674 9.30 -10.43 -10.19
CA THR A 674 8.86 -9.15 -10.77
C THR A 674 7.35 -9.12 -11.00
N GLU A 675 6.82 -10.15 -11.69
CA GLU A 675 5.41 -10.25 -12.02
C GLU A 675 4.54 -10.39 -10.78
N SER A 676 4.97 -11.23 -9.82
CA SER A 676 4.24 -11.43 -8.57
C SER A 676 4.17 -10.17 -7.72
N SER A 677 5.28 -9.43 -7.61
CA SER A 677 5.27 -8.14 -6.87
C SER A 677 4.34 -7.12 -7.53
N ARG A 678 4.30 -7.07 -8.87
CA ARG A 678 3.41 -6.20 -9.62
C ARG A 678 1.94 -6.58 -9.42
N ASN A 679 1.63 -7.87 -9.53
CA ASN A 679 0.27 -8.37 -9.41
C ASN A 679 -0.28 -8.27 -7.98
N GLU A 680 0.55 -8.48 -6.97
CA GLU A 680 0.20 -8.26 -5.56
C GLU A 680 -0.21 -6.80 -5.30
N ILE A 681 0.56 -5.82 -5.80
CA ILE A 681 0.21 -4.41 -5.65
C ILE A 681 -1.12 -4.09 -6.36
N ARG A 682 -1.33 -4.66 -7.56
CA ARG A 682 -2.57 -4.50 -8.32
C ARG A 682 -3.78 -5.05 -7.56
N ALA A 683 -3.65 -6.26 -7.01
CA ALA A 683 -4.69 -6.90 -6.20
C ALA A 683 -5.01 -6.07 -4.96
N LEU A 684 -4.00 -5.69 -4.18
CA LEU A 684 -4.16 -4.91 -2.96
C LEU A 684 -4.88 -3.55 -3.18
N ILE A 685 -4.56 -2.86 -4.28
CA ILE A 685 -5.23 -1.59 -4.60
C ILE A 685 -6.71 -1.84 -4.94
N ALA A 686 -6.99 -2.89 -5.73
CA ALA A 686 -8.35 -3.22 -6.11
C ALA A 686 -9.21 -3.68 -4.92
N GLU A 687 -8.63 -4.46 -4.00
CA GLU A 687 -9.28 -4.89 -2.76
C GLU A 687 -9.66 -3.67 -1.90
N ARG A 688 -8.73 -2.73 -1.68
CA ARG A 688 -8.99 -1.50 -0.91
C ARG A 688 -10.05 -0.60 -1.54
N ASP A 689 -9.95 -0.37 -2.85
CA ASP A 689 -10.95 0.45 -3.55
C ASP A 689 -12.35 -0.19 -3.47
N ALA A 690 -12.43 -1.52 -3.49
CA ALA A 690 -13.69 -2.24 -3.30
C ALA A 690 -14.19 -2.17 -1.85
N GLU A 691 -13.31 -2.34 -0.86
CA GLU A 691 -13.63 -2.18 0.56
C GLU A 691 -14.22 -0.79 0.84
N ASP A 692 -13.61 0.28 0.28
CA ASP A 692 -14.12 1.64 0.39
C ASP A 692 -15.55 1.75 -0.17
N CYS A 693 -15.86 1.04 -1.27
CA CYS A 693 -17.22 1.00 -1.82
C CYS A 693 -18.21 0.30 -0.86
N TYR A 694 -17.83 -0.82 -0.23
CA TYR A 694 -18.67 -1.51 0.75
C TYR A 694 -18.86 -0.67 2.03
N MET A 695 -17.83 0.04 2.48
CA MET A 695 -17.94 0.99 3.60
C MET A 695 -18.93 2.11 3.28
N ALA A 696 -18.84 2.68 2.06
CA ALA A 696 -19.75 3.72 1.61
C ALA A 696 -21.19 3.19 1.43
N GLU A 697 -21.37 1.93 0.98
CA GLU A 697 -22.69 1.30 0.87
C GLU A 697 -23.34 1.14 2.24
N TYR A 698 -22.61 0.66 3.24
CA TYR A 698 -23.05 0.59 4.62
C TYR A 698 -23.44 1.99 5.14
N MET A 699 -22.53 2.97 5.02
CA MET A 699 -22.80 4.33 5.51
C MET A 699 -23.93 5.04 4.75
N SER A 700 -24.25 4.62 3.53
CA SER A 700 -25.38 5.20 2.79
C SER A 700 -26.74 4.89 3.41
N GLN A 701 -26.81 3.84 4.24
CA GLN A 701 -28.01 3.44 4.98
C GLN A 701 -28.14 4.19 6.32
N HIS A 702 -27.08 4.90 6.75
CA HIS A 702 -26.99 5.60 8.04
C HIS A 702 -26.89 7.14 7.90
N ILE A 703 -27.31 7.68 6.74
CA ILE A 703 -27.27 9.15 6.52
C ILE A 703 -28.17 9.85 7.55
N GLY A 704 -27.61 10.83 8.24
CA GLY A 704 -28.26 11.58 9.31
C GLY A 704 -28.12 10.96 10.71
N GLU A 705 -27.50 9.79 10.83
CA GLU A 705 -27.24 9.15 12.13
C GLU A 705 -25.96 9.71 12.79
N HIS A 706 -25.94 9.62 14.13
CA HIS A 706 -24.86 10.10 14.97
C HIS A 706 -23.89 9.00 15.36
N PHE A 707 -22.60 9.26 15.22
CA PHE A 707 -21.54 8.31 15.60
C PHE A 707 -20.46 9.01 16.44
N GLU A 708 -19.82 8.21 17.30
CA GLU A 708 -18.57 8.60 17.96
C GLU A 708 -17.41 8.22 17.06
N GLY A 709 -16.53 9.19 16.80
CA GLY A 709 -15.36 8.94 15.97
C GLY A 709 -14.09 9.52 16.57
N THR A 710 -12.98 9.19 15.99
CA THR A 710 -11.67 9.70 16.38
C THR A 710 -10.95 10.25 15.15
N VAL A 711 -10.34 11.41 15.25
CA VAL A 711 -9.55 12.00 14.18
C VAL A 711 -8.39 11.07 13.84
N SER A 712 -8.39 10.53 12.63
CA SER A 712 -7.39 9.59 12.10
C SER A 712 -6.38 10.25 11.16
N GLY A 713 -6.76 11.39 10.58
CA GLY A 713 -5.89 12.14 9.66
C GLY A 713 -6.23 13.62 9.64
N VAL A 714 -5.21 14.45 9.40
CA VAL A 714 -5.37 15.91 9.33
C VAL A 714 -4.80 16.44 8.02
N THR A 715 -5.57 17.27 7.33
CA THR A 715 -5.20 17.89 6.07
C THR A 715 -5.48 19.38 6.11
N MET A 716 -5.01 20.14 5.12
CA MET A 716 -5.30 21.56 5.01
C MET A 716 -6.79 21.89 4.84
N ARG A 717 -7.63 20.94 4.41
CA ARG A 717 -9.05 21.18 4.08
C ARG A 717 -10.01 20.60 5.09
N GLY A 718 -9.54 19.70 5.95
CA GLY A 718 -10.38 18.98 6.88
C GLY A 718 -9.62 17.89 7.59
N VAL A 719 -10.37 17.10 8.32
CA VAL A 719 -9.88 15.98 9.08
C VAL A 719 -10.58 14.70 8.62
N PHE A 720 -9.86 13.60 8.63
CA PHE A 720 -10.45 12.27 8.54
C PHE A 720 -10.84 11.80 9.92
N VAL A 721 -11.98 11.17 10.02
CA VAL A 721 -12.51 10.62 11.27
C VAL A 721 -12.81 9.15 11.06
N ARG A 722 -12.25 8.31 11.95
CA ARG A 722 -12.49 6.87 11.95
C ARG A 722 -13.47 6.51 13.06
N LEU A 723 -14.45 5.70 12.72
CA LEU A 723 -15.44 5.13 13.62
C LEU A 723 -14.90 3.84 14.27
N GLU A 724 -15.59 3.33 15.29
CA GLU A 724 -15.22 2.07 15.97
C GLU A 724 -15.26 0.85 15.03
N ASN A 725 -16.14 0.86 14.02
CA ASN A 725 -16.24 -0.18 13.00
C ASN A 725 -15.22 -0.03 11.87
N SER A 726 -14.17 0.78 12.07
CA SER A 726 -13.09 1.06 11.11
C SER A 726 -13.47 1.90 9.89
N VAL A 727 -14.73 2.28 9.71
CA VAL A 727 -15.13 3.20 8.63
C VAL A 727 -14.47 4.56 8.83
N GLU A 728 -13.88 5.09 7.76
CA GLU A 728 -13.24 6.42 7.77
C GLU A 728 -14.01 7.36 6.84
N GLY A 729 -14.33 8.56 7.35
CA GLY A 729 -14.99 9.62 6.57
C GLY A 729 -14.29 10.96 6.72
N PHE A 730 -14.61 11.89 5.83
CA PHE A 730 -14.00 13.21 5.77
C PHE A 730 -14.91 14.28 6.38
N VAL A 731 -14.37 15.11 7.28
CA VAL A 731 -15.01 16.30 7.84
C VAL A 731 -14.32 17.53 7.27
N SER A 732 -15.03 18.33 6.48
CA SER A 732 -14.53 19.62 5.97
C SER A 732 -14.42 20.63 7.09
N LEU A 733 -13.36 21.46 7.09
CA LEU A 733 -13.26 22.61 8.02
C LEU A 733 -14.40 23.61 7.83
N ASP A 734 -14.97 23.70 6.63
CA ASP A 734 -16.13 24.57 6.36
C ASP A 734 -17.39 24.16 7.15
N ALA A 735 -17.45 22.90 7.63
CA ALA A 735 -18.54 22.41 8.47
C ALA A 735 -18.53 22.98 9.92
N PHE A 736 -17.37 23.54 10.35
CA PHE A 736 -17.23 24.23 11.62
C PHE A 736 -17.52 25.74 11.44
N GLU A 737 -18.77 26.10 11.41
CA GLU A 737 -19.23 27.48 11.12
C GLU A 737 -18.59 28.51 12.04
N GLY A 738 -18.02 29.55 11.45
CA GLY A 738 -17.45 30.69 12.20
C GLY A 738 -16.15 30.39 12.93
N GLU A 739 -15.43 29.33 12.50
CA GLU A 739 -14.11 28.98 13.00
C GLU A 739 -13.05 29.05 11.89
N ASP A 740 -12.02 29.84 12.12
CA ASP A 740 -10.85 29.91 11.25
C ASP A 740 -9.76 28.97 11.78
N PHE A 741 -9.46 27.93 11.02
CA PHE A 741 -8.44 26.95 11.39
C PHE A 741 -7.07 27.29 10.77
N VAL A 742 -6.03 27.03 11.55
CA VAL A 742 -4.65 27.11 11.12
C VAL A 742 -4.03 25.73 11.21
N TYR A 743 -3.56 25.21 10.06
CA TYR A 743 -2.86 23.94 9.96
C TYR A 743 -1.40 24.11 10.36
N ASP A 744 -0.91 23.26 11.27
CA ASP A 744 0.50 23.27 11.70
C ASP A 744 1.47 22.66 10.67
N GLY A 745 0.93 22.09 9.59
CA GLY A 745 1.71 21.42 8.54
C GLY A 745 1.99 19.94 8.83
N LEU A 746 1.52 19.39 9.95
CA LEU A 746 1.82 18.03 10.41
C LEU A 746 0.57 17.22 10.83
N ILE A 747 0.02 17.52 11.99
CA ILE A 747 -0.98 16.68 12.65
C ILE A 747 -2.16 17.44 13.26
N THR A 748 -2.15 18.77 13.22
CA THR A 748 -3.12 19.57 13.97
C THR A 748 -3.75 20.69 13.14
N GLN A 749 -5.06 20.80 13.22
CA GLN A 749 -5.82 22.00 12.87
C GLN A 749 -6.25 22.72 14.16
N ARG A 750 -5.94 23.99 14.28
CA ARG A 750 -6.22 24.78 15.48
C ARG A 750 -7.05 26.00 15.17
N SER A 751 -8.15 26.17 15.89
CA SER A 751 -8.95 27.40 15.94
C SER A 751 -8.89 28.01 17.35
N PRO A 752 -9.41 29.22 17.57
CA PRO A 752 -9.53 29.80 18.93
C PRO A 752 -10.40 28.97 19.86
N LYS A 753 -11.33 28.17 19.36
CA LYS A 753 -12.28 27.39 20.15
C LYS A 753 -11.83 25.94 20.36
N ARG A 754 -11.11 25.34 19.39
CA ARG A 754 -10.76 23.92 19.43
C ARG A 754 -9.46 23.57 18.73
N GLU A 755 -8.96 22.41 19.07
CA GLU A 755 -7.80 21.79 18.46
C GLU A 755 -8.19 20.40 17.96
N LEU A 756 -8.05 20.17 16.65
CA LEU A 756 -8.29 18.88 16.01
C LEU A 756 -6.94 18.24 15.69
N THR A 757 -6.53 17.34 16.54
CA THR A 757 -5.28 16.59 16.42
C THR A 757 -5.61 15.11 16.22
N ILE A 758 -4.78 14.35 15.50
CA ILE A 758 -4.97 12.91 15.38
C ILE A 758 -5.09 12.28 16.78
N GLY A 759 -6.08 11.40 16.94
CA GLY A 759 -6.47 10.83 18.24
C GLY A 759 -7.50 11.66 19.03
N THR A 760 -7.91 12.84 18.54
CA THR A 760 -8.97 13.62 19.19
C THR A 760 -10.34 12.98 18.94
N PRO A 761 -11.15 12.69 19.98
CA PRO A 761 -12.54 12.28 19.81
C PRO A 761 -13.33 13.39 19.10
N LEU A 762 -14.08 13.03 18.08
CA LEU A 762 -14.93 13.94 17.32
C LEU A 762 -16.27 13.27 17.02
N PRO A 763 -17.34 13.59 17.79
CA PRO A 763 -18.68 13.15 17.44
C PRO A 763 -19.10 13.72 16.08
N ILE A 764 -19.69 12.87 15.25
CA ILE A 764 -20.05 13.21 13.87
C ILE A 764 -21.48 12.77 13.53
N ILE A 765 -22.00 13.36 12.47
CA ILE A 765 -23.21 12.92 11.78
C ILE A 765 -22.83 12.55 10.37
N VAL A 766 -23.39 11.47 9.84
CA VAL A 766 -23.18 11.05 8.45
C VAL A 766 -23.89 12.02 7.53
N ALA A 767 -23.13 12.76 6.74
CA ALA A 767 -23.68 13.76 5.82
C ALA A 767 -24.01 13.18 4.45
N SER A 768 -23.09 12.38 3.89
CA SER A 768 -23.27 11.72 2.60
C SER A 768 -22.34 10.52 2.46
N ALA A 769 -22.74 9.58 1.60
CA ALA A 769 -21.93 8.44 1.22
C ALA A 769 -22.07 8.18 -0.28
N TYR A 770 -20.93 8.07 -0.97
CA TYR A 770 -20.84 7.92 -2.41
C TYR A 770 -20.27 6.56 -2.75
N VAL A 771 -21.13 5.56 -2.87
CA VAL A 771 -20.74 4.15 -3.10
C VAL A 771 -19.84 4.02 -4.32
N ALA A 772 -20.18 4.71 -5.42
CA ALA A 772 -19.44 4.64 -6.67
C ALA A 772 -17.95 5.05 -6.54
N THR A 773 -17.60 5.84 -5.54
CA THR A 773 -16.23 6.35 -5.33
C THR A 773 -15.66 5.98 -3.96
N GLY A 774 -16.38 5.18 -3.16
CA GLY A 774 -15.96 4.76 -1.83
C GLY A 774 -15.79 5.91 -0.82
N LYS A 775 -16.44 7.06 -1.03
CA LYS A 775 -16.24 8.25 -0.19
C LYS A 775 -17.40 8.44 0.78
N VAL A 776 -17.04 8.76 2.01
CA VAL A 776 -17.99 9.11 3.06
C VAL A 776 -17.64 10.50 3.60
N ASP A 777 -18.64 11.39 3.64
CA ASP A 777 -18.49 12.71 4.25
C ASP A 777 -19.27 12.77 5.57
N PHE A 778 -18.63 13.31 6.56
CA PHE A 778 -19.19 13.57 7.87
C PHE A 778 -19.30 15.06 8.13
N VAL A 779 -20.19 15.44 9.05
CA VAL A 779 -20.23 16.77 9.66
C VAL A 779 -20.11 16.64 11.17
N PRO A 780 -19.54 17.65 11.85
CA PRO A 780 -19.44 17.60 13.30
C PRO A 780 -20.85 17.63 13.94
N ASP A 781 -21.04 16.82 14.96
CA ASP A 781 -22.26 16.83 15.77
C ASP A 781 -22.26 18.06 16.69
N LYS A 782 -22.96 19.09 16.24
CA LYS A 782 -23.00 20.40 16.93
C LYS A 782 -23.61 20.32 18.32
N GLU A 783 -24.57 19.42 18.53
CA GLU A 783 -25.24 19.26 19.83
C GLU A 783 -24.30 18.71 20.90
N LYS A 784 -23.40 17.78 20.50
CA LYS A 784 -22.41 17.18 21.40
C LYS A 784 -21.12 17.98 21.57
N LEU A 785 -20.86 18.88 20.65
CA LEU A 785 -19.63 19.69 20.64
C LEU A 785 -19.79 21.10 21.26
N ASP A 786 -20.94 21.40 21.82
CA ASP A 786 -21.27 22.76 22.38
C ASP A 786 -21.03 23.89 21.34
N ILE A 787 -21.46 23.69 20.09
CA ILE A 787 -21.31 24.62 18.99
C ILE A 787 -22.61 25.40 18.77
#